data_579d3ed66ad4adf7264d5ece8d63bf6e
#
_entry.id   579d3ed66ad4adf7264d5ece8d63bf6e
#
_cell.length_a   1.000
_cell.length_b   1.000
_cell.length_c   1.000
_cell.angle_alpha   90.00
_cell.angle_beta   90.00
_cell.angle_gamma   90.00
#
_symmetry.space_group_name_H-M   'P 1'
#
loop_
_entity.id
_entity.type
_entity.pdbx_description
1 polymer ?
#
loop_
_entity_poly.entity_id
_entity_poly.type
_entity_poly.pdbx_seq_one_letter_code
_entity_poly.pdbx_strand_id
1 'polypeptide(L)'
;MKTIFKTCFILWAALLLAGCAKKETVDTKLQAPYSLRVSSDNVLTWSIVKGAVAYLPNINGVDYETVTSNQLALSDVVEGGHLVIKVKAIGDGVLQQDSDWSNELVYDMAVPLATPLLVVSGKTVTWEPIEGALKYEYDINGSVVMTEGNMIDLSGYLAERYVIKVRALPSDDGLNSASAWSEEVTIAIFDRLATPVLVVLQPSLKKPAEAMVRWEAVEGASGYEVYVNDVKQECDGTSLDFSGKLGTFNVKVTAVNPGLYDSSETAETTITINDYGKGTEEEPYKIYSASDWNDFSDLVSNDEGKAGYQDKFIELADDIDFENTYVIPVGKSSLFSFKGTLDGKNHTLKNAKIGDGTASHQAFFYLLNGTVKNLKFDNITVTGGNANSAASSAAVLTAGQSTVAFTIENCHITNSSVISGPEQGTAGGSYAGGFVGRTNNASVAIRNCSISNSTITASNENAGGIVGLLGAGIIDDAKSTGNTIKTENKGVAGGVVGFLSGSATIINISSSNNTCIVKNPASGGAGGVVGNCNSDDVKMINIYSAANTLKTTAHSYVMYLGGVLGGNGIVYSALLANCFVQSGSVEYVYTPAADKPYAACVGIIAGYPNITWDNCIYNQTYRDKFDIQFTNAAKDDANAKSSNRYAVGQKRNIITNASWAGVDKIGDVTCTTYTSEKLTDGTALNQLNAWVEANKSSYPSLKTWTTDESSYPKL
;
A
#
# COMPACT_ATOMS: atom_id res chain seq x y z
N MET A 1 -15.23 13.99 61.72
CA MET A 1 -14.44 15.04 62.37
C MET A 1 -15.36 16.23 62.63
N LYS A 2 -16.07 16.27 63.71
CA LYS A 2 -16.57 17.49 64.36
C LYS A 2 -16.80 17.14 65.81
N THR A 3 -15.76 17.36 66.53
CA THR A 3 -15.60 17.26 67.96
C THR A 3 -16.05 18.55 68.61
N ILE A 4 -16.77 18.34 69.75
CA ILE A 4 -16.67 19.19 70.95
C ILE A 4 -16.96 20.69 70.81
N PHE A 5 -17.96 21.08 71.54
CA PHE A 5 -17.91 22.23 72.47
C PHE A 5 -19.22 22.32 73.22
N LYS A 6 -19.24 21.91 74.46
CA LYS A 6 -20.06 22.56 75.49
C LYS A 6 -19.34 22.42 76.80
N THR A 7 -18.63 23.47 77.12
CA THR A 7 -18.02 23.67 78.41
C THR A 7 -18.88 24.65 79.22
N CYS A 8 -19.13 24.28 80.43
CA CYS A 8 -19.26 25.09 81.62
C CYS A 8 -19.87 26.49 81.56
N PHE A 9 -20.92 26.67 82.30
CA PHE A 9 -20.99 27.83 83.18
C PHE A 9 -21.44 27.39 84.57
N ILE A 10 -20.57 27.60 85.53
CA ILE A 10 -20.64 27.33 86.93
C ILE A 10 -20.74 28.69 87.68
N LEU A 11 -21.54 28.66 88.74
CA LEU A 11 -21.32 29.36 90.05
C LEU A 11 -21.63 30.82 90.21
N TRP A 12 -22.20 30.98 91.27
CA TRP A 12 -22.10 31.91 92.37
C TRP A 12 -23.30 32.79 92.65
N ALA A 13 -23.97 32.51 93.74
CA ALA A 13 -24.03 33.49 94.81
C ALA A 13 -24.49 32.80 96.09
N ALA A 14 -23.64 32.97 97.04
CA ALA A 14 -23.75 32.45 98.36
C ALA A 14 -24.31 33.51 99.32
N LEU A 15 -24.89 33.00 100.32
CA LEU A 15 -24.70 33.37 101.72
C LEU A 15 -25.61 34.46 102.38
N LEU A 16 -26.09 33.99 103.49
CA LEU A 16 -26.48 34.64 104.74
C LEU A 16 -27.97 35.09 104.87
N LEU A 17 -28.66 34.25 105.66
CA LEU A 17 -29.11 34.70 107.04
C LEU A 17 -29.61 33.53 107.81
N ALA A 18 -28.97 33.31 109.04
CA ALA A 18 -29.39 32.35 110.03
C ALA A 18 -30.74 32.78 110.63
N GLY A 19 -31.66 31.85 110.66
CA GLY A 19 -32.89 31.94 111.45
C GLY A 19 -33.25 30.47 111.80
N CYS A 20 -33.03 30.14 113.08
CA CYS A 20 -33.51 28.90 113.66
C CYS A 20 -35.04 28.78 113.48
N ALA A 21 -35.45 27.80 112.66
CA ALA A 21 -36.72 27.21 112.63
C ALA A 21 -36.57 25.74 112.78
N LYS A 22 -37.26 25.10 113.66
CA LYS A 22 -37.31 23.68 113.92
C LYS A 22 -37.45 22.89 112.62
N LYS A 23 -36.57 21.97 112.44
CA LYS A 23 -36.62 20.99 111.35
C LYS A 23 -37.76 20.00 111.67
N GLU A 24 -38.95 20.23 111.14
CA GLU A 24 -39.89 19.14 110.95
C GLU A 24 -39.45 18.31 109.79
N THR A 25 -38.75 17.22 110.05
CA THR A 25 -38.44 16.23 109.04
C THR A 25 -39.74 15.51 108.73
N VAL A 26 -40.45 15.91 107.71
CA VAL A 26 -41.46 15.04 107.07
C VAL A 26 -40.70 14.15 106.08
N ASP A 27 -40.29 13.07 106.58
CA ASP A 27 -39.61 12.02 105.76
C ASP A 27 -40.67 11.17 105.02
N THR A 28 -41.25 11.81 103.92
CA THR A 28 -42.21 11.08 103.08
C THR A 28 -41.50 10.67 101.85
N LYS A 29 -41.31 9.36 101.73
CA LYS A 29 -40.77 8.73 100.51
C LYS A 29 -41.80 8.84 99.38
N LEU A 30 -41.32 9.18 98.16
CA LEU A 30 -42.19 9.28 97.00
C LEU A 30 -42.75 7.89 96.63
N GLN A 31 -43.94 7.90 96.03
CA GLN A 31 -44.55 6.72 95.47
C GLN A 31 -43.76 6.25 94.24
N ALA A 32 -43.54 4.95 94.14
CA ALA A 32 -42.88 4.43 92.90
C ALA A 32 -43.78 4.69 91.69
N PRO A 33 -43.15 5.06 90.56
CA PRO A 33 -43.89 5.18 89.31
C PRO A 33 -44.57 3.89 88.97
N TYR A 34 -45.77 3.92 88.38
CA TYR A 34 -46.55 2.74 88.00
C TYR A 34 -47.14 2.95 86.62
N SER A 35 -47.76 1.91 86.02
CA SER A 35 -48.36 1.91 84.72
C SER A 35 -47.35 2.26 83.59
N LEU A 36 -46.13 1.67 83.73
CA LEU A 36 -45.15 1.75 82.69
C LEU A 36 -45.72 1.12 81.41
N ARG A 37 -45.60 1.77 80.30
CA ARG A 37 -45.97 1.27 78.95
C ARG A 37 -45.13 1.92 77.89
N VAL A 38 -44.90 1.21 76.81
CA VAL A 38 -44.24 1.68 75.62
C VAL A 38 -45.28 1.83 74.50
N SER A 39 -45.26 2.94 73.80
CA SER A 39 -46.09 3.17 72.60
C SER A 39 -45.50 2.50 71.37
N SER A 40 -46.25 2.46 70.23
CA SER A 40 -45.77 1.98 68.94
C SER A 40 -44.56 2.77 68.42
N ASP A 41 -44.38 4.01 68.91
CA ASP A 41 -43.26 4.86 68.54
C ASP A 41 -42.07 4.76 69.49
N ASN A 42 -42.00 3.65 70.24
CA ASN A 42 -40.96 3.35 71.22
C ASN A 42 -40.82 4.41 72.33
N VAL A 43 -41.92 5.11 72.71
CA VAL A 43 -41.93 6.07 73.83
C VAL A 43 -42.43 5.39 75.10
N LEU A 44 -41.51 5.22 76.06
CA LEU A 44 -41.80 4.81 77.38
C LEU A 44 -42.54 5.85 78.16
N THR A 45 -43.67 5.58 78.80
CA THR A 45 -44.44 6.50 79.63
C THR A 45 -44.81 5.84 80.98
N TRP A 46 -44.96 6.59 82.05
CA TRP A 46 -45.34 6.19 83.34
C TRP A 46 -46.25 7.17 84.08
N SER A 47 -46.77 6.78 85.23
CA SER A 47 -47.60 7.67 86.01
C SER A 47 -46.80 8.83 86.56
N ILE A 48 -47.45 10.11 86.54
CA ILE A 48 -46.90 11.26 87.22
C ILE A 48 -46.90 11.00 88.71
N VAL A 49 -45.75 11.20 89.38
CA VAL A 49 -45.60 11.08 90.80
C VAL A 49 -45.61 12.49 91.44
N LYS A 50 -46.59 12.78 92.27
CA LYS A 50 -46.76 14.12 92.94
C LYS A 50 -45.53 14.35 93.84
N GLY A 51 -44.81 15.45 93.62
CA GLY A 51 -43.65 15.78 94.40
C GLY A 51 -42.32 15.31 93.84
N ALA A 52 -42.32 14.53 92.77
CA ALA A 52 -41.07 14.17 92.02
C ALA A 52 -40.54 15.38 91.28
N VAL A 53 -39.23 15.61 91.37
CA VAL A 53 -38.55 16.66 90.65
C VAL A 53 -37.95 16.14 89.30
N ALA A 54 -37.77 14.85 89.27
CA ALA A 54 -37.27 14.12 88.04
C ALA A 54 -37.58 12.66 88.15
N TYR A 55 -37.32 11.89 87.13
CA TYR A 55 -37.38 10.42 87.09
C TYR A 55 -36.07 9.88 86.55
N LEU A 56 -35.63 8.76 87.19
CA LEU A 56 -34.44 8.03 86.79
C LEU A 56 -34.90 6.73 86.12
N PRO A 57 -34.72 6.64 84.76
CA PRO A 57 -34.93 5.38 84.07
C PRO A 57 -33.75 4.42 84.32
N ASN A 58 -34.03 3.13 84.42
CA ASN A 58 -33.06 2.09 84.43
C ASN A 58 -33.49 1.06 83.40
N ILE A 59 -32.57 0.78 82.46
CA ILE A 59 -32.84 -0.19 81.39
C ILE A 59 -31.74 -1.23 81.45
N ASN A 60 -32.07 -2.49 81.47
CA ASN A 60 -31.20 -3.64 81.60
C ASN A 60 -30.13 -3.50 82.69
N GLY A 61 -30.56 -2.89 83.87
CA GLY A 61 -29.67 -2.70 85.00
C GLY A 61 -28.77 -1.42 84.92
N VAL A 62 -28.82 -0.68 83.88
CA VAL A 62 -28.07 0.55 83.69
C VAL A 62 -28.96 1.76 83.95
N ASP A 63 -28.53 2.66 84.87
CA ASP A 63 -29.22 3.91 85.15
C ASP A 63 -28.86 4.96 84.03
N TYR A 64 -29.91 5.57 83.46
CA TYR A 64 -29.77 6.62 82.43
C TYR A 64 -29.90 8.01 83.08
N GLU A 65 -29.72 9.03 82.28
CA GLU A 65 -29.88 10.40 82.73
C GLU A 65 -31.32 10.63 83.23
N THR A 66 -31.47 11.42 84.31
CA THR A 66 -32.79 11.74 84.84
C THR A 66 -33.58 12.65 83.87
N VAL A 67 -34.84 12.34 83.65
CA VAL A 67 -35.77 13.11 82.84
C VAL A 67 -36.78 13.84 83.75
N THR A 68 -37.15 15.07 83.39
CA THR A 68 -38.13 15.87 84.12
C THR A 68 -39.55 15.57 83.68
N SER A 69 -39.78 14.93 82.61
CA SER A 69 -41.08 14.47 82.10
C SER A 69 -41.35 13.00 82.49
N ASN A 70 -42.59 12.60 82.45
CA ASN A 70 -43.00 11.24 82.70
C ASN A 70 -42.97 10.39 81.42
N GLN A 71 -42.06 10.68 80.54
CA GLN A 71 -41.83 9.95 79.26
C GLN A 71 -40.39 10.00 78.84
N LEU A 72 -39.96 8.95 78.09
CA LEU A 72 -38.64 8.80 77.53
C LEU A 72 -38.77 8.10 76.17
N ALA A 73 -38.20 8.70 75.11
CA ALA A 73 -38.06 8.02 73.86
C ALA A 73 -36.92 6.97 73.97
N LEU A 74 -37.23 5.70 73.87
CA LEU A 74 -36.26 4.61 74.05
C LEU A 74 -35.16 4.64 72.95
N SER A 75 -35.49 5.08 71.75
CA SER A 75 -34.55 5.28 70.66
C SER A 75 -33.43 6.31 70.94
N ASP A 76 -33.66 7.21 71.92
CA ASP A 76 -32.64 8.19 72.31
C ASP A 76 -31.59 7.62 73.25
N VAL A 77 -31.85 6.44 73.80
CA VAL A 77 -31.04 5.84 74.86
C VAL A 77 -30.56 4.39 74.57
N VAL A 78 -31.29 3.65 73.72
CA VAL A 78 -30.90 2.26 73.32
C VAL A 78 -31.16 2.06 71.83
N GLU A 79 -30.36 1.19 71.24
CA GLU A 79 -30.50 0.88 69.80
C GLU A 79 -31.65 -0.15 69.57
N GLY A 80 -32.07 -0.87 70.59
CA GLY A 80 -33.10 -1.92 70.51
C GLY A 80 -32.71 -3.17 71.33
N GLY A 81 -33.47 -4.24 71.13
CA GLY A 81 -33.27 -5.53 71.79
C GLY A 81 -34.24 -5.78 72.94
N HIS A 82 -33.96 -6.80 73.78
CA HIS A 82 -34.76 -7.15 74.93
C HIS A 82 -34.50 -6.19 76.09
N LEU A 83 -35.48 -5.41 76.46
CA LEU A 83 -35.37 -4.34 77.47
C LEU A 83 -36.12 -4.70 78.71
N VAL A 84 -35.45 -4.70 79.87
CA VAL A 84 -36.03 -4.75 81.18
C VAL A 84 -35.99 -3.38 81.82
N ILE A 85 -37.12 -2.72 81.93
CA ILE A 85 -37.20 -1.30 82.20
C ILE A 85 -37.84 -1.08 83.55
N LYS A 86 -37.25 -0.19 84.36
CA LYS A 86 -37.86 0.30 85.62
C LYS A 86 -37.54 1.78 85.76
N VAL A 87 -38.37 2.48 86.49
CA VAL A 87 -38.25 3.93 86.70
C VAL A 87 -38.40 4.25 88.17
N LYS A 88 -37.58 5.14 88.67
CA LYS A 88 -37.64 5.66 90.01
C LYS A 88 -37.97 7.14 89.95
N ALA A 89 -38.86 7.61 90.80
CA ALA A 89 -39.11 9.06 91.01
C ALA A 89 -38.05 9.62 91.94
N ILE A 90 -37.49 10.74 91.58
CA ILE A 90 -36.44 11.44 92.36
C ILE A 90 -37.10 12.55 93.15
N GLY A 91 -36.83 12.55 94.46
CA GLY A 91 -37.30 13.59 95.44
C GLY A 91 -36.38 14.79 95.38
N ASP A 92 -36.74 15.86 96.10
CA ASP A 92 -35.99 17.09 96.23
C ASP A 92 -34.82 16.97 97.26
N GLY A 93 -34.73 15.78 97.95
CA GLY A 93 -33.67 15.49 98.95
C GLY A 93 -33.83 16.31 100.23
N VAL A 94 -34.88 17.13 100.35
CA VAL A 94 -35.12 18.02 101.48
C VAL A 94 -36.46 17.64 102.20
N LEU A 95 -37.54 17.63 101.45
CA LEU A 95 -38.89 17.36 101.91
C LEU A 95 -39.34 15.91 101.47
N GLN A 96 -38.79 15.39 100.43
CA GLN A 96 -39.16 14.07 99.87
C GLN A 96 -37.95 13.25 99.49
N GLN A 97 -37.94 12.00 99.84
CA GLN A 97 -36.97 10.99 99.45
C GLN A 97 -37.36 10.34 98.14
N ASP A 98 -36.40 9.85 97.40
CA ASP A 98 -36.62 9.05 96.22
C ASP A 98 -37.61 7.90 96.46
N SER A 99 -38.32 7.54 95.42
CA SER A 99 -39.20 6.39 95.46
C SER A 99 -38.42 5.08 95.42
N ASP A 100 -39.09 4.00 95.68
CA ASP A 100 -38.64 2.68 95.23
C ASP A 100 -38.72 2.63 93.71
N TRP A 101 -38.07 1.65 93.11
CA TRP A 101 -38.22 1.37 91.71
C TRP A 101 -39.68 0.96 91.41
N SER A 102 -40.17 1.27 90.24
CA SER A 102 -41.38 0.69 89.65
C SER A 102 -41.30 -0.78 89.51
N ASN A 103 -42.40 -1.46 89.23
CA ASN A 103 -42.36 -2.80 88.67
C ASN A 103 -41.58 -2.75 87.35
N GLU A 104 -40.97 -3.90 87.03
CA GLU A 104 -40.25 -4.07 85.76
C GLU A 104 -41.28 -4.16 84.63
N LEU A 105 -40.97 -3.48 83.53
CA LEU A 105 -41.61 -3.67 82.23
C LEU A 105 -40.62 -4.35 81.27
N VAL A 106 -41.03 -5.50 80.75
CA VAL A 106 -40.27 -6.15 79.69
C VAL A 106 -40.80 -5.68 78.30
N TYR A 107 -39.92 -5.22 77.45
CA TYR A 107 -40.27 -4.77 76.12
C TYR A 107 -39.20 -5.15 75.10
N ASP A 108 -39.61 -5.83 74.02
CA ASP A 108 -38.70 -6.15 72.88
C ASP A 108 -38.79 -5.04 71.87
N MET A 109 -37.72 -4.26 71.78
CA MET A 109 -37.57 -3.20 70.83
C MET A 109 -36.80 -3.72 69.64
N ALA A 110 -37.35 -3.56 68.42
CA ALA A 110 -36.69 -4.03 67.23
C ALA A 110 -35.29 -3.36 67.03
N VAL A 111 -34.26 -4.14 66.71
CA VAL A 111 -32.90 -3.69 66.46
C VAL A 111 -32.80 -3.24 64.99
N PRO A 112 -32.27 -2.04 64.71
CA PRO A 112 -32.05 -1.66 63.33
C PRO A 112 -31.04 -2.57 62.65
N LEU A 113 -31.35 -3.02 61.42
CA LEU A 113 -30.42 -3.76 60.58
C LEU A 113 -29.17 -2.91 60.26
N ALA A 114 -28.06 -3.58 59.95
CA ALA A 114 -26.85 -2.91 59.50
C ALA A 114 -27.10 -2.15 58.17
N THR A 115 -26.51 -0.99 58.06
CA THR A 115 -26.63 -0.15 56.85
C THR A 115 -25.82 -0.76 55.70
N PRO A 116 -26.41 -0.99 54.53
CA PRO A 116 -25.68 -1.45 53.36
C PRO A 116 -24.52 -0.56 52.98
N LEU A 117 -23.35 -1.15 52.68
CA LEU A 117 -22.19 -0.43 52.11
C LEU A 117 -22.15 -0.68 50.61
N LEU A 118 -22.32 0.38 49.82
CA LEU A 118 -22.45 0.26 48.39
C LEU A 118 -21.09 0.24 47.69
N VAL A 119 -20.96 -0.67 46.71
CA VAL A 119 -19.81 -0.80 45.83
C VAL A 119 -20.29 -0.60 44.37
N VAL A 120 -19.67 0.34 43.67
CA VAL A 120 -19.97 0.64 42.24
C VAL A 120 -18.96 -0.05 41.36
N SER A 121 -19.43 -0.84 40.38
CA SER A 121 -18.59 -1.49 39.38
C SER A 121 -19.26 -1.39 38.00
N GLY A 122 -18.71 -0.54 37.10
CA GLY A 122 -19.33 -0.29 35.79
C GLY A 122 -20.77 0.21 35.94
N LYS A 123 -21.73 -0.50 35.37
CA LYS A 123 -23.16 -0.15 35.40
C LYS A 123 -23.91 -0.90 36.54
N THR A 124 -23.22 -1.41 37.54
CA THR A 124 -23.82 -2.13 38.65
C THR A 124 -23.48 -1.50 40.00
N VAL A 125 -24.45 -1.54 40.91
CA VAL A 125 -24.26 -1.23 42.35
C VAL A 125 -24.53 -2.49 43.12
N THR A 126 -23.60 -2.89 43.98
CA THR A 126 -23.70 -4.08 44.79
C THR A 126 -23.44 -3.77 46.27
N TRP A 127 -23.91 -4.62 47.16
CA TRP A 127 -23.60 -4.56 48.58
C TRP A 127 -23.56 -6.00 49.13
N GLU A 128 -22.89 -6.18 50.26
CA GLU A 128 -22.91 -7.47 50.95
C GLU A 128 -24.30 -7.77 51.59
N PRO A 129 -24.79 -9.00 51.55
CA PRO A 129 -26.05 -9.37 52.19
C PRO A 129 -26.04 -9.01 53.68
N ILE A 130 -27.09 -8.33 54.15
CA ILE A 130 -27.24 -7.92 55.54
C ILE A 130 -27.98 -9.04 56.29
N GLU A 131 -27.40 -9.49 57.38
CA GLU A 131 -28.01 -10.54 58.26
C GLU A 131 -29.36 -10.03 58.84
N GLY A 132 -30.39 -10.83 58.71
CA GLY A 132 -31.76 -10.47 59.12
C GLY A 132 -32.56 -9.62 58.09
N ALA A 133 -31.95 -9.26 56.99
CA ALA A 133 -32.67 -8.58 55.90
C ALA A 133 -33.44 -9.58 55.04
N LEU A 134 -34.72 -9.36 54.83
CA LEU A 134 -35.55 -10.10 53.89
C LEU A 134 -35.46 -9.55 52.46
N LYS A 135 -35.37 -8.23 52.35
CA LYS A 135 -35.32 -7.49 51.09
C LYS A 135 -34.63 -6.13 51.30
N TYR A 136 -34.42 -5.42 50.23
CA TYR A 136 -33.81 -4.09 50.22
C TYR A 136 -34.74 -3.10 49.51
N GLU A 137 -34.65 -1.90 49.93
CA GLU A 137 -35.30 -0.77 49.29
C GLU A 137 -34.18 0.15 48.80
N TYR A 138 -34.20 0.52 47.50
CA TYR A 138 -33.27 1.50 46.97
C TYR A 138 -34.02 2.69 46.41
N ASP A 139 -33.46 3.86 46.63
CA ASP A 139 -33.89 5.10 46.04
C ASP A 139 -32.95 5.41 44.89
N ILE A 140 -33.54 5.60 43.71
CA ILE A 140 -32.82 6.01 42.49
C ILE A 140 -33.48 7.29 42.01
N ASN A 141 -32.72 8.42 42.06
CA ASN A 141 -33.19 9.74 41.70
C ASN A 141 -34.56 10.10 42.32
N GLY A 142 -34.82 9.74 43.58
CA GLY A 142 -36.08 9.98 44.28
C GLY A 142 -37.17 8.97 43.99
N SER A 143 -36.95 7.99 43.20
CA SER A 143 -37.86 6.84 42.97
C SER A 143 -37.46 5.65 43.80
N VAL A 144 -38.35 5.21 44.67
CA VAL A 144 -38.06 4.08 45.58
C VAL A 144 -38.56 2.76 45.01
N VAL A 145 -37.66 1.78 44.98
CA VAL A 145 -37.90 0.44 44.42
C VAL A 145 -37.47 -0.64 45.40
N MET A 146 -38.21 -1.76 45.44
CA MET A 146 -37.92 -2.92 46.24
C MET A 146 -37.12 -3.96 45.44
N THR A 147 -36.15 -4.63 46.10
CA THR A 147 -35.41 -5.78 45.54
C THR A 147 -35.16 -6.83 46.62
N GLU A 148 -35.16 -8.09 46.23
CA GLU A 148 -34.75 -9.20 47.09
C GLU A 148 -33.26 -9.51 46.98
N GLY A 149 -32.62 -9.01 45.89
CA GLY A 149 -31.19 -9.17 45.63
C GLY A 149 -30.35 -8.04 46.24
N ASN A 150 -29.07 -8.26 46.29
CA ASN A 150 -28.06 -7.32 46.78
C ASN A 150 -27.30 -6.64 45.63
N MET A 151 -27.96 -6.44 44.46
CA MET A 151 -27.41 -5.82 43.26
C MET A 151 -28.48 -5.01 42.50
N ILE A 152 -28.07 -3.90 41.97
CA ILE A 152 -28.84 -3.10 41.01
C ILE A 152 -28.05 -3.08 39.71
N ASP A 153 -28.65 -3.59 38.64
CA ASP A 153 -28.11 -3.52 37.27
C ASP A 153 -28.77 -2.37 36.50
N LEU A 154 -27.96 -1.42 36.10
CA LEU A 154 -28.38 -0.24 35.35
C LEU A 154 -28.12 -0.33 33.85
N SER A 155 -27.72 -1.51 33.32
CA SER A 155 -27.38 -1.69 31.92
C SER A 155 -28.53 -1.38 30.94
N GLY A 156 -29.78 -1.47 31.41
CA GLY A 156 -30.98 -1.13 30.64
C GLY A 156 -31.54 0.28 30.90
N TYR A 157 -30.87 1.08 31.68
CA TYR A 157 -31.33 2.44 32.02
C TYR A 157 -30.87 3.42 30.94
N LEU A 158 -31.60 4.53 30.78
CA LEU A 158 -31.28 5.59 29.85
C LEU A 158 -29.95 6.29 30.22
N ALA A 159 -29.33 6.93 29.27
CA ALA A 159 -28.10 7.68 29.48
C ALA A 159 -28.38 8.88 30.38
N GLU A 160 -28.08 8.78 31.67
CA GLU A 160 -28.32 9.78 32.69
C GLU A 160 -27.39 9.56 33.89
N ARG A 161 -27.39 10.55 34.79
CA ARG A 161 -26.71 10.45 36.09
C ARG A 161 -27.71 9.94 37.14
N TYR A 162 -27.42 8.85 37.79
CA TYR A 162 -28.22 8.22 38.79
C TYR A 162 -27.56 8.39 40.16
N VAL A 163 -28.33 8.92 41.14
CA VAL A 163 -27.96 9.00 42.57
C VAL A 163 -28.72 7.88 43.28
N ILE A 164 -28.01 7.00 43.95
CA ILE A 164 -28.54 5.77 44.49
C ILE A 164 -28.15 5.66 45.98
N LYS A 165 -29.10 5.28 46.80
CA LYS A 165 -28.91 4.84 48.18
C LYS A 165 -29.81 3.65 48.46
N VAL A 166 -29.41 2.82 49.39
CA VAL A 166 -30.06 1.52 49.70
C VAL A 166 -30.25 1.40 51.21
N ARG A 167 -31.37 0.81 51.65
CA ARG A 167 -31.54 0.34 53.03
C ARG A 167 -32.04 -1.10 53.07
N ALA A 168 -31.69 -1.78 54.12
CA ALA A 168 -32.16 -3.13 54.39
C ALA A 168 -33.52 -3.12 55.12
N LEU A 169 -34.42 -3.98 54.70
CA LEU A 169 -35.70 -4.20 55.32
C LEU A 169 -35.75 -5.58 56.00
N PRO A 170 -36.24 -5.65 57.27
CA PRO A 170 -36.28 -6.89 58.03
C PRO A 170 -37.40 -7.81 57.54
N SER A 171 -37.37 -9.06 58.07
CA SER A 171 -38.53 -9.94 58.07
C SER A 171 -39.60 -9.41 59.01
N ASP A 172 -40.87 -9.83 58.83
CA ASP A 172 -42.00 -9.42 59.68
C ASP A 172 -42.03 -10.12 61.06
N ASP A 173 -40.88 -10.58 61.54
CA ASP A 173 -40.78 -11.31 62.87
C ASP A 173 -40.74 -10.36 64.09
N GLY A 174 -40.65 -9.06 63.83
CA GLY A 174 -40.65 -8.06 64.91
C GLY A 174 -39.32 -7.88 65.64
N LEU A 175 -38.28 -8.67 65.29
CA LEU A 175 -36.98 -8.66 65.95
C LEU A 175 -36.08 -7.53 65.45
N ASN A 176 -36.24 -7.16 64.19
CA ASN A 176 -35.42 -6.13 63.55
C ASN A 176 -36.29 -4.99 62.99
N SER A 177 -35.71 -3.81 62.84
CA SER A 177 -36.26 -2.69 62.11
C SER A 177 -35.39 -2.37 60.87
N ALA A 178 -35.94 -1.60 59.94
CA ALA A 178 -35.22 -1.15 58.75
C ALA A 178 -33.90 -0.44 59.11
N SER A 179 -32.84 -0.70 58.30
CA SER A 179 -31.59 0.04 58.48
C SER A 179 -31.73 1.54 58.15
N ALA A 180 -30.75 2.32 58.53
CA ALA A 180 -30.58 3.63 57.93
C ALA A 180 -30.32 3.50 56.45
N TRP A 181 -30.56 4.55 55.66
CA TRP A 181 -30.10 4.63 54.27
C TRP A 181 -28.57 4.66 54.20
N SER A 182 -28.00 3.98 53.22
CA SER A 182 -26.58 4.04 52.92
C SER A 182 -26.13 5.45 52.56
N GLU A 183 -24.85 5.69 52.53
CA GLU A 183 -24.27 6.84 51.79
C GLU A 183 -24.72 6.76 50.34
N GLU A 184 -24.92 7.94 49.73
CA GLU A 184 -25.30 8.06 48.33
C GLU A 184 -24.13 7.77 47.41
N VAL A 185 -24.33 6.91 46.41
CA VAL A 185 -23.40 6.72 45.31
C VAL A 185 -23.96 7.32 44.04
N THR A 186 -23.08 7.86 43.21
CA THR A 186 -23.47 8.39 41.91
C THR A 186 -22.89 7.59 40.78
N ILE A 187 -23.73 7.12 39.85
CA ILE A 187 -23.34 6.49 38.58
C ILE A 187 -23.79 7.35 37.42
N ALA A 188 -22.88 7.57 36.46
CA ALA A 188 -23.22 8.15 35.18
C ALA A 188 -23.27 7.03 34.13
N ILE A 189 -24.40 6.88 33.46
CA ILE A 189 -24.60 5.94 32.37
C ILE A 189 -24.71 6.76 31.09
N PHE A 190 -23.76 6.50 30.14
CA PHE A 190 -23.78 7.16 28.86
C PHE A 190 -23.73 6.14 27.75
N ASP A 191 -24.41 6.40 26.66
CA ASP A 191 -24.19 5.68 25.40
C ASP A 191 -22.82 6.02 24.86
N ARG A 192 -22.18 5.04 24.19
CA ARG A 192 -20.88 5.26 23.57
C ARG A 192 -21.07 6.03 22.27
N LEU A 193 -20.24 7.05 22.04
CA LEU A 193 -20.19 7.75 20.76
C LEU A 193 -19.72 6.82 19.64
N ALA A 194 -20.21 7.08 18.43
CA ALA A 194 -19.73 6.36 17.24
C ALA A 194 -18.26 6.68 16.96
N THR A 195 -17.51 5.70 16.45
CA THR A 195 -16.11 5.88 16.06
C THR A 195 -16.03 6.82 14.86
N PRO A 196 -15.18 7.86 14.86
CA PRO A 196 -14.98 8.73 13.72
C PRO A 196 -14.51 7.96 12.48
N VAL A 197 -15.04 8.26 11.30
CA VAL A 197 -14.59 7.71 10.03
C VAL A 197 -13.59 8.68 9.40
N LEU A 198 -12.31 8.29 9.38
CA LEU A 198 -11.24 9.15 8.90
C LEU A 198 -11.13 9.06 7.37
N VAL A 199 -11.05 10.22 6.71
CA VAL A 199 -10.80 10.37 5.28
C VAL A 199 -9.47 11.08 5.11
N VAL A 200 -8.53 10.44 4.42
CA VAL A 200 -7.20 10.99 4.13
C VAL A 200 -7.23 11.61 2.74
N LEU A 201 -6.95 12.91 2.65
CA LEU A 201 -6.61 13.58 1.40
C LEU A 201 -5.09 13.53 1.27
N GLN A 202 -4.62 12.49 0.58
CA GLN A 202 -3.21 12.25 0.35
C GLN A 202 -2.68 13.26 -0.67
N PRO A 203 -1.60 13.99 -0.39
CA PRO A 203 -0.99 14.85 -1.40
C PRO A 203 -0.47 14.01 -2.58
N SER A 204 -0.47 14.61 -3.76
CA SER A 204 0.02 13.99 -4.99
C SER A 204 0.81 14.98 -5.82
N LEU A 205 1.48 14.50 -6.87
CA LEU A 205 2.24 15.35 -7.78
C LEU A 205 1.40 16.50 -8.36
N LYS A 206 0.12 16.24 -8.64
CA LYS A 206 -0.82 17.25 -9.18
C LYS A 206 -1.36 18.18 -8.09
N LYS A 207 -1.44 17.72 -6.87
CA LYS A 207 -2.03 18.43 -5.74
C LYS A 207 -1.13 18.32 -4.49
N PRO A 208 0.07 18.87 -4.53
CA PRO A 208 1.04 18.70 -3.44
C PRO A 208 0.63 19.41 -2.14
N ALA A 209 -0.30 20.37 -2.21
CA ALA A 209 -0.82 21.10 -1.06
C ALA A 209 -2.09 20.47 -0.42
N GLU A 210 -2.71 19.49 -1.07
CA GLU A 210 -3.88 18.80 -0.50
C GLU A 210 -3.44 17.73 0.48
N ALA A 211 -3.02 18.12 1.67
CA ALA A 211 -2.50 17.24 2.71
C ALA A 211 -3.37 17.39 3.97
N MET A 212 -4.40 16.55 4.11
CA MET A 212 -5.38 16.69 5.18
C MET A 212 -5.92 15.34 5.65
N VAL A 213 -6.17 15.21 6.94
CA VAL A 213 -7.03 14.17 7.51
C VAL A 213 -8.31 14.83 8.01
N ARG A 214 -9.46 14.35 7.59
CA ARG A 214 -10.77 14.85 8.00
C ARG A 214 -11.71 13.72 8.36
N TRP A 215 -12.78 14.06 9.09
CA TRP A 215 -13.85 13.12 9.45
C TRP A 215 -15.20 13.83 9.48
N GLU A 216 -16.26 13.06 9.39
CA GLU A 216 -17.62 13.56 9.59
C GLU A 216 -17.87 13.82 11.08
N ALA A 217 -18.70 14.83 11.39
CA ALA A 217 -19.08 15.10 12.76
C ALA A 217 -19.85 13.91 13.35
N VAL A 218 -19.41 13.43 14.51
CA VAL A 218 -20.07 12.34 15.23
C VAL A 218 -21.24 12.91 16.01
N GLU A 219 -22.43 12.34 15.81
CA GLU A 219 -23.64 12.77 16.53
C GLU A 219 -23.45 12.58 18.05
N GLY A 220 -23.77 13.60 18.80
CA GLY A 220 -23.59 13.63 20.25
C GLY A 220 -22.19 14.03 20.72
N ALA A 221 -21.18 14.10 19.87
CA ALA A 221 -19.86 14.56 20.27
C ALA A 221 -19.85 16.08 20.57
N SER A 222 -19.17 16.46 21.65
CA SER A 222 -18.88 17.87 21.96
C SER A 222 -17.48 18.29 21.49
N GLY A 223 -16.64 17.35 21.09
CA GLY A 223 -15.29 17.57 20.62
C GLY A 223 -14.57 16.28 20.27
N TYR A 224 -13.27 16.42 19.98
CA TYR A 224 -12.41 15.30 19.62
C TYR A 224 -11.08 15.36 20.38
N GLU A 225 -10.60 14.21 20.83
CA GLU A 225 -9.24 14.05 21.26
C GLU A 225 -8.42 13.56 20.05
N VAL A 226 -7.45 14.34 19.65
CA VAL A 226 -6.64 14.10 18.45
C VAL A 226 -5.17 13.98 18.83
N TYR A 227 -4.53 12.94 18.30
CA TYR A 227 -3.09 12.73 18.48
C TYR A 227 -2.42 12.58 17.12
N VAL A 228 -1.26 13.20 16.98
CA VAL A 228 -0.37 13.03 15.83
C VAL A 228 0.97 12.51 16.34
N ASN A 229 1.38 11.32 15.89
CA ASN A 229 2.56 10.60 16.39
C ASN A 229 2.57 10.55 17.94
N ASP A 230 1.43 10.18 18.52
CA ASP A 230 1.17 10.09 19.98
C ASP A 230 1.27 11.42 20.75
N VAL A 231 1.39 12.54 20.07
CA VAL A 231 1.37 13.88 20.67
C VAL A 231 -0.02 14.49 20.50
N LYS A 232 -0.67 14.87 21.61
CA LYS A 232 -2.00 15.49 21.58
C LYS A 232 -1.95 16.82 20.83
N GLN A 233 -2.92 17.01 19.95
CA GLN A 233 -3.13 18.23 19.16
C GLN A 233 -4.39 18.94 19.62
N GLU A 234 -4.38 20.25 19.59
CA GLU A 234 -5.63 21.05 19.68
C GLU A 234 -6.33 21.00 18.32
N CYS A 235 -7.61 20.68 18.32
CA CYS A 235 -8.42 20.58 17.12
C CYS A 235 -9.84 21.06 17.41
N ASP A 236 -10.19 22.23 16.89
CA ASP A 236 -11.51 22.85 17.08
C ASP A 236 -12.56 22.39 16.06
N GLY A 237 -12.20 21.47 15.17
CA GLY A 237 -13.06 21.00 14.08
C GLY A 237 -12.95 19.52 13.81
N THR A 238 -13.25 19.16 12.57
CA THR A 238 -13.22 17.76 12.06
C THR A 238 -12.16 17.54 10.99
N SER A 239 -11.04 18.27 11.07
CA SER A 239 -9.93 18.11 10.12
C SER A 239 -8.61 18.59 10.72
N LEU A 240 -7.53 17.99 10.22
CA LEU A 240 -6.14 18.38 10.44
C LEU A 240 -5.45 18.66 9.11
N ASP A 241 -4.86 19.84 9.00
CA ASP A 241 -4.06 20.24 7.85
C ASP A 241 -2.58 19.90 8.08
N PHE A 242 -1.98 19.20 7.11
CA PHE A 242 -0.58 18.84 7.07
C PHE A 242 0.19 19.58 5.96
N SER A 243 -0.42 20.56 5.31
CA SER A 243 0.22 21.33 4.25
C SER A 243 1.55 21.92 4.70
N GLY A 244 2.60 21.73 3.89
CA GLY A 244 3.96 22.21 4.18
C GLY A 244 4.75 21.41 5.23
N LYS A 245 4.20 20.33 5.78
CA LYS A 245 4.94 19.36 6.60
C LYS A 245 5.52 18.28 5.69
N LEU A 246 6.62 17.65 6.12
CA LEU A 246 7.20 16.51 5.40
C LEU A 246 7.33 15.31 6.34
N GLY A 247 7.11 14.11 5.82
CA GLY A 247 7.21 12.86 6.57
C GLY A 247 5.89 12.12 6.70
N THR A 248 5.91 11.03 7.46
CA THR A 248 4.75 10.19 7.73
C THR A 248 4.20 10.49 9.11
N PHE A 249 2.90 10.73 9.20
CA PHE A 249 2.20 11.06 10.42
C PHE A 249 1.12 10.02 10.71
N ASN A 250 1.17 9.46 11.91
CA ASN A 250 0.09 8.63 12.45
C ASN A 250 -0.92 9.55 13.14
N VAL A 251 -2.19 9.44 12.78
CA VAL A 251 -3.28 10.28 13.30
C VAL A 251 -4.30 9.40 14.00
N LYS A 252 -4.57 9.72 15.26
CA LYS A 252 -5.57 9.07 16.09
C LYS A 252 -6.65 10.08 16.49
N VAL A 253 -7.92 9.69 16.36
CA VAL A 253 -9.07 10.54 16.67
C VAL A 253 -10.09 9.78 17.51
N THR A 254 -10.48 10.36 18.62
CA THR A 254 -11.53 9.83 19.52
C THR A 254 -12.59 10.89 19.71
N ALA A 255 -13.85 10.57 19.44
CA ALA A 255 -14.96 11.48 19.74
C ALA A 255 -15.25 11.50 21.24
N VAL A 256 -15.47 12.68 21.82
CA VAL A 256 -15.69 12.86 23.26
C VAL A 256 -16.88 13.78 23.53
N ASN A 257 -17.60 13.47 24.61
CA ASN A 257 -18.58 14.36 25.23
C ASN A 257 -18.64 14.08 26.73
N PRO A 258 -17.66 14.60 27.51
CA PRO A 258 -17.57 14.32 28.93
C PRO A 258 -18.83 14.71 29.68
N GLY A 259 -19.46 13.77 30.36
CA GLY A 259 -20.66 14.01 31.18
C GLY A 259 -21.99 13.67 30.50
N LEU A 260 -22.02 13.34 29.22
CA LEU A 260 -23.22 12.92 28.49
C LEU A 260 -23.06 11.63 27.70
N TYR A 261 -21.82 11.27 27.28
CA TYR A 261 -21.53 10.05 26.51
C TYR A 261 -20.19 9.43 26.92
N ASP A 262 -20.09 8.12 26.80
CA ASP A 262 -18.79 7.44 26.82
C ASP A 262 -18.04 7.78 25.53
N SER A 263 -16.72 7.99 25.62
CA SER A 263 -15.87 8.24 24.45
C SER A 263 -15.97 7.12 23.43
N SER A 264 -15.84 7.46 22.14
CA SER A 264 -15.79 6.46 21.06
C SER A 264 -14.57 5.55 21.20
N GLU A 265 -14.52 4.47 20.42
CA GLU A 265 -13.26 3.83 20.07
C GLU A 265 -12.40 4.83 19.29
N THR A 266 -11.06 4.67 19.37
CA THR A 266 -10.12 5.53 18.65
C THR A 266 -10.03 5.09 17.19
N ALA A 267 -10.30 5.99 16.27
CA ALA A 267 -9.97 5.80 14.85
C ALA A 267 -8.50 6.14 14.60
N GLU A 268 -7.82 5.36 13.77
CA GLU A 268 -6.40 5.54 13.45
C GLU A 268 -6.16 5.49 11.95
N THR A 269 -5.28 6.36 11.44
CA THR A 269 -4.85 6.37 10.04
C THR A 269 -3.46 6.96 9.92
N THR A 270 -2.84 6.81 8.73
CA THR A 270 -1.56 7.45 8.41
C THR A 270 -1.70 8.37 7.21
N ILE A 271 -0.95 9.48 7.20
CA ILE A 271 -0.76 10.33 6.05
C ILE A 271 0.73 10.54 5.81
N THR A 272 1.17 10.40 4.54
CA THR A 272 2.58 10.62 4.16
C THR A 272 2.68 11.83 3.26
N ILE A 273 3.50 12.80 3.63
CA ILE A 273 3.71 14.04 2.90
C ILE A 273 5.09 14.00 2.28
N ASN A 274 5.11 13.91 0.96
CA ASN A 274 6.32 13.85 0.16
C ASN A 274 6.71 15.24 -0.36
N ASP A 275 8.02 15.44 -0.63
CA ASP A 275 8.51 16.59 -1.36
C ASP A 275 8.40 16.32 -2.86
N TYR A 276 7.47 16.97 -3.54
CA TYR A 276 7.23 16.79 -4.98
C TYR A 276 8.14 17.62 -5.88
N GLY A 277 9.04 18.44 -5.33
CA GLY A 277 9.96 19.27 -6.11
C GLY A 277 9.32 20.41 -6.87
N LYS A 278 10.08 21.01 -7.79
CA LYS A 278 9.67 22.19 -8.60
C LYS A 278 9.82 21.97 -10.11
N GLY A 279 10.36 20.83 -10.53
CA GLY A 279 10.59 20.49 -11.93
C GLY A 279 11.79 21.21 -12.56
N THR A 280 12.73 21.73 -11.78
CA THR A 280 14.04 22.18 -12.23
C THR A 280 15.06 21.04 -12.17
N GLU A 281 16.25 21.23 -12.70
CA GLU A 281 17.30 20.21 -12.65
C GLU A 281 17.79 19.97 -11.20
N GLU A 282 17.84 21.02 -10.38
CA GLU A 282 18.25 20.95 -8.98
C GLU A 282 17.14 20.42 -8.05
N GLU A 283 15.87 20.71 -8.38
CA GLU A 283 14.68 20.28 -7.65
C GLU A 283 13.68 19.65 -8.61
N PRO A 284 13.94 18.44 -9.14
CA PRO A 284 13.06 17.78 -10.11
C PRO A 284 11.70 17.41 -9.48
N TYR A 285 10.68 17.31 -10.31
CA TYR A 285 9.42 16.69 -9.89
C TYR A 285 9.66 15.23 -9.51
N LYS A 286 9.08 14.77 -8.40
CA LYS A 286 9.28 13.43 -7.88
C LYS A 286 8.03 12.59 -7.97
N ILE A 287 8.19 11.38 -8.44
CA ILE A 287 7.13 10.36 -8.56
C ILE A 287 7.41 9.27 -7.53
N TYR A 288 6.51 9.09 -6.58
CA TYR A 288 6.64 8.12 -5.47
C TYR A 288 5.74 6.89 -5.64
N SER A 289 4.71 6.98 -6.48
CA SER A 289 3.66 5.97 -6.55
C SER A 289 3.05 5.84 -7.95
N ALA A 290 2.28 4.79 -8.17
CA ALA A 290 1.46 4.63 -9.37
C ALA A 290 0.43 5.77 -9.53
N SER A 291 -0.08 6.33 -8.45
CA SER A 291 -0.96 7.50 -8.49
C SER A 291 -0.23 8.73 -9.00
N ASP A 292 1.00 8.98 -8.53
CA ASP A 292 1.81 10.11 -9.03
C ASP A 292 2.20 9.93 -10.49
N TRP A 293 2.43 8.68 -10.95
CA TRP A 293 2.62 8.41 -12.37
C TRP A 293 1.39 8.79 -13.21
N ASN A 294 0.19 8.46 -12.74
CA ASN A 294 -1.06 8.85 -13.41
C ASN A 294 -1.24 10.38 -13.42
N ASP A 295 -0.91 11.04 -12.33
CA ASP A 295 -0.90 12.51 -12.26
C ASP A 295 0.09 13.09 -13.29
N PHE A 296 1.30 12.56 -13.37
CA PHE A 296 2.30 12.95 -14.37
C PHE A 296 1.78 12.75 -15.81
N SER A 297 1.15 11.60 -16.08
CA SER A 297 0.53 11.34 -17.37
C SER A 297 -0.55 12.37 -17.71
N ASP A 298 -1.43 12.68 -16.75
CA ASP A 298 -2.50 13.64 -16.92
C ASP A 298 -1.97 15.07 -17.14
N LEU A 299 -0.96 15.48 -16.38
CA LEU A 299 -0.31 16.77 -16.51
C LEU A 299 0.29 16.98 -17.91
N VAL A 300 0.98 15.96 -18.47
CA VAL A 300 1.52 16.04 -19.83
C VAL A 300 0.42 15.96 -20.88
N SER A 301 -0.58 15.11 -20.69
CA SER A 301 -1.66 14.86 -21.65
C SER A 301 -2.66 16.02 -21.75
N ASN A 302 -2.78 16.84 -20.72
CA ASN A 302 -3.70 17.99 -20.65
C ASN A 302 -2.97 19.34 -20.54
N ASP A 303 -1.68 19.40 -20.86
CA ASP A 303 -0.89 20.63 -20.89
C ASP A 303 -1.45 21.61 -21.94
N GLU A 304 -2.21 22.60 -21.52
CA GLU A 304 -2.83 23.61 -22.37
C GLU A 304 -1.81 24.42 -23.18
N GLY A 305 -0.60 24.61 -22.63
CA GLY A 305 0.51 25.26 -23.29
C GLY A 305 1.17 24.41 -24.38
N LYS A 306 0.84 23.10 -24.45
CA LYS A 306 1.42 22.12 -25.37
C LYS A 306 2.95 22.07 -25.32
N ALA A 307 3.52 22.55 -24.21
CA ALA A 307 4.96 22.55 -23.99
C ALA A 307 5.50 21.13 -23.72
N GLY A 308 4.63 20.19 -23.32
CA GLY A 308 4.95 18.80 -23.07
C GLY A 308 6.00 18.61 -21.99
N TYR A 309 5.96 19.45 -20.98
CA TYR A 309 6.97 19.51 -19.92
C TYR A 309 8.40 19.76 -20.47
N GLN A 310 8.51 20.49 -21.58
CA GLN A 310 9.80 20.94 -22.08
C GLN A 310 10.58 21.66 -20.98
N ASP A 311 11.88 21.37 -20.89
CA ASP A 311 12.80 21.95 -19.88
C ASP A 311 12.39 21.59 -18.42
N LYS A 312 11.51 20.58 -18.23
CA LYS A 312 11.20 20.03 -16.92
C LYS A 312 11.97 18.75 -16.65
N PHE A 313 12.35 18.59 -15.39
CA PHE A 313 13.05 17.44 -14.88
C PHE A 313 12.13 16.68 -13.94
N ILE A 314 12.03 15.39 -14.17
CA ILE A 314 11.23 14.44 -13.40
C ILE A 314 12.15 13.33 -12.94
N GLU A 315 11.99 12.85 -11.71
CA GLU A 315 12.70 11.67 -11.22
C GLU A 315 11.75 10.69 -10.54
N LEU A 316 12.08 9.41 -10.58
CA LEU A 316 11.48 8.44 -9.68
C LEU A 316 12.17 8.54 -8.32
N ALA A 317 11.38 8.60 -7.27
CA ALA A 317 11.88 8.61 -5.89
C ALA A 317 11.92 7.21 -5.28
N ASP A 318 11.22 6.25 -5.88
CA ASP A 318 11.14 4.85 -5.44
C ASP A 318 10.80 3.92 -6.61
N ASP A 319 10.89 2.62 -6.41
CA ASP A 319 10.32 1.61 -7.30
C ASP A 319 8.80 1.71 -7.31
N ILE A 320 8.18 1.62 -8.50
CA ILE A 320 6.73 1.72 -8.64
C ILE A 320 6.16 0.37 -9.08
N ASP A 321 5.34 -0.21 -8.24
CA ASP A 321 4.54 -1.39 -8.55
C ASP A 321 3.13 -0.98 -8.98
N PHE A 322 2.75 -1.32 -10.21
CA PHE A 322 1.40 -1.06 -10.73
C PHE A 322 0.41 -2.19 -10.43
N GLU A 323 0.83 -3.23 -9.68
CA GLU A 323 -0.05 -4.32 -9.22
C GLU A 323 -0.88 -4.98 -10.33
N ASN A 324 -0.31 -5.08 -11.54
CA ASN A 324 -0.96 -5.57 -12.75
C ASN A 324 -2.20 -4.76 -13.17
N THR A 325 -2.29 -3.50 -12.79
CA THR A 325 -3.33 -2.57 -13.24
C THR A 325 -2.97 -1.91 -14.57
N TYR A 326 -3.97 -1.25 -15.19
CA TYR A 326 -3.75 -0.49 -16.40
C TYR A 326 -3.13 0.87 -16.10
N VAL A 327 -2.07 1.19 -16.84
CA VAL A 327 -1.35 2.47 -16.76
C VAL A 327 -1.77 3.35 -17.94
N ILE A 328 -2.04 4.61 -17.66
CA ILE A 328 -2.35 5.60 -18.67
C ILE A 328 -1.03 6.08 -19.31
N PRO A 329 -0.87 5.98 -20.65
CA PRO A 329 0.30 6.48 -21.33
C PRO A 329 0.55 7.99 -21.11
N VAL A 330 1.81 8.37 -20.92
CA VAL A 330 2.21 9.76 -20.83
C VAL A 330 2.08 10.41 -22.21
N GLY A 331 1.24 11.43 -22.32
CA GLY A 331 0.89 12.04 -23.60
C GLY A 331 -0.18 11.26 -24.37
N LYS A 332 -0.85 11.91 -25.33
CA LYS A 332 -1.97 11.31 -26.09
C LYS A 332 -1.95 11.63 -27.59
N SER A 333 -1.02 12.46 -28.03
CA SER A 333 -0.86 12.83 -29.44
C SER A 333 0.48 13.51 -29.68
N SER A 334 0.79 13.86 -30.93
CA SER A 334 2.01 14.63 -31.27
C SER A 334 2.06 16.02 -30.62
N LEU A 335 0.90 16.60 -30.32
CA LEU A 335 0.82 17.90 -29.64
C LEU A 335 1.05 17.75 -28.12
N PHE A 336 0.64 16.64 -27.54
CA PHE A 336 0.74 16.32 -26.12
C PHE A 336 1.76 15.19 -25.91
N SER A 337 2.98 15.39 -26.35
CA SER A 337 4.10 14.46 -26.20
C SER A 337 5.02 14.91 -25.07
N PHE A 338 5.70 13.96 -24.42
CA PHE A 338 6.69 14.31 -23.41
C PHE A 338 7.98 14.83 -24.03
N LYS A 339 8.43 16.02 -23.60
CA LYS A 339 9.61 16.72 -24.13
C LYS A 339 10.67 17.03 -23.06
N GLY A 340 10.39 16.70 -21.79
CA GLY A 340 11.29 16.90 -20.66
C GLY A 340 12.33 15.81 -20.50
N THR A 341 12.92 15.74 -19.33
CA THR A 341 13.85 14.69 -18.90
C THR A 341 13.24 13.89 -17.76
N LEU A 342 13.08 12.58 -17.94
CA LEU A 342 12.78 11.64 -16.88
C LEU A 342 14.05 10.87 -16.49
N ASP A 343 14.47 11.03 -15.26
CA ASP A 343 15.53 10.23 -14.65
C ASP A 343 14.93 9.18 -13.70
N GLY A 344 15.01 7.92 -14.05
CA GLY A 344 14.52 6.82 -13.23
C GLY A 344 15.36 6.55 -11.97
N LYS A 345 16.52 7.20 -11.80
CA LYS A 345 17.43 6.99 -10.64
C LYS A 345 17.77 5.52 -10.37
N ASN A 346 17.71 4.69 -11.39
CA ASN A 346 17.82 3.22 -11.36
C ASN A 346 16.66 2.49 -10.66
N HIS A 347 15.56 3.18 -10.39
CA HIS A 347 14.33 2.55 -9.92
C HIS A 347 13.62 1.76 -11.01
N THR A 348 12.67 0.95 -10.60
CA THR A 348 11.95 0.00 -11.44
C THR A 348 10.47 0.36 -11.54
N LEU A 349 9.94 0.43 -12.76
CA LEU A 349 8.52 0.37 -13.05
C LEU A 349 8.15 -1.11 -13.29
N LYS A 350 7.27 -1.69 -12.51
CA LYS A 350 6.97 -3.12 -12.60
C LYS A 350 5.47 -3.43 -12.56
N ASN A 351 5.13 -4.61 -13.10
CA ASN A 351 3.77 -5.17 -13.09
C ASN A 351 2.71 -4.23 -13.71
N ALA A 352 3.03 -3.60 -14.84
CA ALA A 352 2.12 -2.68 -15.52
C ALA A 352 1.44 -3.33 -16.72
N LYS A 353 0.18 -3.00 -16.96
CA LYS A 353 -0.55 -3.28 -18.19
C LYS A 353 -0.79 -1.98 -18.96
N ILE A 354 -0.47 -1.97 -20.24
CA ILE A 354 -0.62 -0.80 -21.10
C ILE A 354 -1.42 -1.19 -22.33
N GLY A 355 -2.57 -0.54 -22.52
CA GLY A 355 -3.46 -0.79 -23.63
C GLY A 355 -4.24 -2.09 -23.53
N ASP A 356 -5.43 -2.06 -24.08
CA ASP A 356 -6.42 -3.17 -24.08
C ASP A 356 -6.62 -3.81 -25.47
N GLY A 357 -5.75 -3.47 -26.42
CA GLY A 357 -5.86 -3.95 -27.80
C GLY A 357 -6.75 -3.08 -28.71
N THR A 358 -7.28 -1.96 -28.24
CA THR A 358 -8.15 -1.09 -29.04
C THR A 358 -7.39 0.08 -29.70
N ALA A 359 -6.50 0.74 -28.99
CA ALA A 359 -5.76 1.88 -29.50
C ALA A 359 -4.47 1.47 -30.24
N SER A 360 -4.15 2.20 -31.32
CA SER A 360 -3.07 1.86 -32.25
C SER A 360 -1.66 2.04 -31.69
N HIS A 361 -1.46 2.95 -30.75
CA HIS A 361 -0.14 3.26 -30.18
C HIS A 361 -0.17 3.09 -28.69
N GLN A 362 0.62 2.13 -28.16
CA GLN A 362 0.63 1.78 -26.75
C GLN A 362 2.06 1.62 -26.21
N ALA A 363 2.37 2.41 -25.21
CA ALA A 363 3.62 2.38 -24.45
C ALA A 363 3.49 3.24 -23.18
N PHE A 364 4.46 3.25 -22.29
CA PHE A 364 4.52 4.23 -21.19
C PHE A 364 4.47 5.67 -21.69
N PHE A 365 5.13 5.96 -22.81
CA PHE A 365 5.03 7.24 -23.52
C PHE A 365 4.35 7.02 -24.88
N TYR A 366 3.20 7.66 -25.08
CA TYR A 366 2.53 7.65 -26.38
C TYR A 366 3.49 8.11 -27.48
N LEU A 367 4.20 9.20 -27.22
CA LEU A 367 5.26 9.75 -28.04
C LEU A 367 6.32 10.43 -27.17
N LEU A 368 7.56 9.99 -27.29
CA LEU A 368 8.72 10.59 -26.63
C LEU A 368 9.41 11.59 -27.58
N ASN A 369 9.60 12.81 -27.11
CA ASN A 369 10.36 13.88 -27.78
C ASN A 369 11.38 14.52 -26.80
N GLY A 370 11.69 13.85 -25.71
CA GLY A 370 12.60 14.26 -24.66
C GLY A 370 13.62 13.18 -24.32
N THR A 371 14.00 13.09 -23.06
CA THR A 371 15.00 12.12 -22.58
C THR A 371 14.40 11.23 -21.48
N VAL A 372 14.65 9.93 -21.58
CA VAL A 372 14.41 8.97 -20.51
C VAL A 372 15.72 8.26 -20.20
N LYS A 373 16.13 8.28 -18.94
CA LYS A 373 17.38 7.67 -18.52
C LYS A 373 17.30 6.95 -17.16
N ASN A 374 18.25 6.02 -16.93
CA ASN A 374 18.44 5.33 -15.67
C ASN A 374 17.15 4.64 -15.17
N LEU A 375 16.42 3.93 -16.03
CA LEU A 375 15.12 3.37 -15.72
C LEU A 375 15.07 1.87 -16.01
N LYS A 376 14.49 1.12 -15.09
CA LYS A 376 14.24 -0.31 -15.26
C LYS A 376 12.74 -0.59 -15.43
N PHE A 377 12.45 -1.60 -16.24
CA PHE A 377 11.09 -2.11 -16.47
C PHE A 377 11.09 -3.62 -16.24
N ASP A 378 10.17 -4.11 -15.44
CA ASP A 378 10.04 -5.53 -15.18
C ASP A 378 8.57 -5.98 -15.23
N ASN A 379 8.32 -7.11 -15.90
CA ASN A 379 6.99 -7.69 -16.02
C ASN A 379 5.93 -6.70 -16.57
N ILE A 380 6.24 -6.05 -17.69
CA ILE A 380 5.36 -5.11 -18.37
C ILE A 380 4.61 -5.82 -19.49
N THR A 381 3.29 -5.66 -19.54
CA THR A 381 2.44 -6.17 -20.63
C THR A 381 1.89 -5.00 -21.45
N VAL A 382 2.24 -4.96 -22.74
CA VAL A 382 1.76 -3.96 -23.68
C VAL A 382 0.90 -4.61 -24.76
N THR A 383 -0.33 -4.15 -24.94
CA THR A 383 -1.24 -4.64 -25.97
C THR A 383 -1.76 -3.49 -26.84
N GLY A 384 -1.12 -3.32 -27.99
CA GLY A 384 -1.55 -2.38 -29.02
C GLY A 384 -2.62 -2.98 -29.92
N GLY A 385 -3.55 -2.16 -30.35
CA GLY A 385 -4.62 -2.51 -31.27
C GLY A 385 -4.52 -1.82 -32.61
N ASN A 386 -5.51 -2.02 -33.46
CA ASN A 386 -5.68 -1.34 -34.74
C ASN A 386 -7.13 -0.96 -34.95
N ALA A 387 -7.54 0.12 -34.31
CA ALA A 387 -8.94 0.51 -34.28
C ALA A 387 -9.52 0.92 -35.66
N ASN A 388 -8.72 1.33 -36.67
CA ASN A 388 -9.27 1.87 -37.92
C ASN A 388 -8.31 1.75 -39.11
N SER A 389 -7.71 0.60 -39.37
CA SER A 389 -6.79 0.38 -40.51
C SER A 389 -5.51 1.24 -40.49
N ALA A 390 -5.24 1.97 -39.43
CA ALA A 390 -4.02 2.75 -39.27
C ALA A 390 -2.85 1.85 -38.81
N ALA A 391 -1.63 2.31 -39.02
CA ALA A 391 -0.45 1.61 -38.52
C ALA A 391 -0.48 1.55 -37.00
N SER A 392 -0.25 0.36 -36.44
CA SER A 392 -0.13 0.13 -35.00
C SER A 392 1.34 0.12 -34.59
N SER A 393 1.61 0.59 -33.40
CA SER A 393 2.95 0.56 -32.84
C SER A 393 2.91 0.33 -31.33
N ALA A 394 3.67 -0.64 -30.84
CA ALA A 394 3.73 -0.98 -29.42
C ALA A 394 5.17 -1.13 -28.94
N ALA A 395 5.42 -0.66 -27.76
CA ALA A 395 6.69 -0.85 -27.06
C ALA A 395 6.51 -0.67 -25.54
N VAL A 396 7.47 -1.11 -24.75
CA VAL A 396 7.44 -0.79 -23.33
C VAL A 396 7.59 0.72 -23.14
N LEU A 397 8.59 1.38 -23.73
CA LEU A 397 8.88 2.76 -23.43
C LEU A 397 8.14 3.76 -24.34
N THR A 398 8.30 3.70 -25.65
CA THR A 398 7.61 4.65 -26.58
C THR A 398 7.14 3.96 -27.85
N ALA A 399 5.88 4.17 -28.20
CA ALA A 399 5.26 3.54 -29.37
C ALA A 399 5.16 4.44 -30.58
N GLY A 400 4.94 5.75 -30.41
CA GLY A 400 4.55 6.68 -31.44
C GLY A 400 5.63 6.99 -32.49
N GLN A 401 5.20 7.61 -33.58
CA GLN A 401 6.05 8.04 -34.68
C GLN A 401 6.64 9.43 -34.35
N SER A 402 7.80 9.47 -33.67
CA SER A 402 8.48 10.73 -33.45
C SER A 402 9.06 11.28 -34.75
N THR A 403 8.90 12.60 -34.99
CA THR A 403 9.62 13.38 -35.99
C THR A 403 10.69 14.25 -35.35
N VAL A 404 10.81 14.23 -34.03
CA VAL A 404 11.75 14.99 -33.21
C VAL A 404 12.75 14.04 -32.59
N ALA A 405 13.98 14.46 -32.43
CA ALA A 405 15.03 13.69 -31.78
C ALA A 405 14.69 13.42 -30.33
N PHE A 406 15.01 12.20 -29.85
CA PHE A 406 14.86 11.82 -28.43
C PHE A 406 16.00 10.88 -27.97
N THR A 407 16.16 10.79 -26.67
CA THR A 407 17.22 9.97 -26.07
C THR A 407 16.66 8.97 -25.08
N ILE A 408 17.18 7.75 -25.14
CA ILE A 408 16.97 6.68 -24.14
C ILE A 408 18.36 6.22 -23.69
N GLU A 409 18.65 6.32 -22.42
CA GLU A 409 19.98 6.02 -21.89
C GLU A 409 19.92 5.23 -20.58
N ASN A 410 20.77 4.20 -20.48
CA ASN A 410 20.87 3.37 -19.28
C ASN A 410 19.50 2.83 -18.82
N CYS A 411 18.74 2.28 -19.76
CA CYS A 411 17.42 1.71 -19.49
C CYS A 411 17.42 0.19 -19.72
N HIS A 412 16.69 -0.54 -18.88
CA HIS A 412 16.70 -2.00 -18.91
C HIS A 412 15.29 -2.57 -18.83
N ILE A 413 14.98 -3.55 -19.71
CA ILE A 413 13.69 -4.23 -19.75
C ILE A 413 13.89 -5.71 -19.45
N THR A 414 13.08 -6.26 -18.55
CA THR A 414 13.07 -7.70 -18.24
C THR A 414 11.65 -8.26 -18.24
N ASN A 415 11.52 -9.56 -18.53
CA ASN A 415 10.31 -10.36 -18.32
C ASN A 415 9.02 -9.76 -18.92
N SER A 416 9.10 -9.01 -20.02
CA SER A 416 8.02 -8.20 -20.53
C SER A 416 7.41 -8.76 -21.81
N SER A 417 6.15 -8.41 -22.11
CA SER A 417 5.43 -8.82 -23.30
C SER A 417 4.88 -7.61 -24.06
N VAL A 418 5.21 -7.53 -25.34
CA VAL A 418 4.73 -6.47 -26.25
C VAL A 418 4.02 -7.11 -27.43
N ILE A 419 2.80 -6.70 -27.68
CA ILE A 419 2.00 -7.11 -28.86
C ILE A 419 1.54 -5.85 -29.58
N SER A 420 1.83 -5.74 -30.88
CA SER A 420 1.39 -4.64 -31.74
C SER A 420 0.41 -5.14 -32.81
N GLY A 421 -0.76 -4.55 -32.86
CA GLY A 421 -1.80 -4.83 -33.84
C GLY A 421 -2.72 -6.00 -33.46
N PRO A 422 -3.86 -6.15 -34.13
CA PRO A 422 -4.76 -7.27 -33.90
C PRO A 422 -4.16 -8.58 -34.40
N GLU A 423 -4.51 -9.66 -33.76
CA GLU A 423 -4.09 -11.04 -34.13
C GLU A 423 -4.50 -11.41 -35.57
N GLN A 424 -5.51 -10.73 -36.13
CA GLN A 424 -6.00 -10.87 -37.51
C GLN A 424 -6.33 -9.47 -38.10
N GLY A 425 -5.40 -8.85 -38.75
CA GLY A 425 -5.64 -7.55 -39.40
C GLY A 425 -4.97 -7.44 -40.76
N THR A 426 -5.72 -6.98 -41.75
CA THR A 426 -5.31 -6.99 -43.17
C THR A 426 -4.81 -5.66 -43.72
N ALA A 427 -4.83 -4.55 -43.01
CA ALA A 427 -4.74 -3.25 -43.65
C ALA A 427 -3.72 -2.25 -43.09
N GLY A 428 -3.03 -2.48 -42.03
CA GLY A 428 -2.04 -1.54 -41.48
C GLY A 428 -0.74 -2.20 -41.09
N GLY A 429 0.39 -1.49 -41.19
CA GLY A 429 1.66 -1.92 -40.64
C GLY A 429 1.58 -2.05 -39.11
N SER A 430 2.17 -3.06 -38.52
CA SER A 430 2.33 -3.15 -37.08
C SER A 430 3.79 -3.30 -36.72
N TYR A 431 4.20 -2.51 -35.73
CA TYR A 431 5.62 -2.38 -35.34
C TYR A 431 5.74 -2.63 -33.85
N ALA A 432 6.57 -3.58 -33.46
CA ALA A 432 6.79 -3.91 -32.05
C ALA A 432 8.29 -3.83 -31.72
N GLY A 433 8.59 -3.16 -30.60
CA GLY A 433 9.94 -3.08 -30.04
C GLY A 433 9.94 -3.14 -28.53
N GLY A 434 11.05 -3.49 -27.94
CA GLY A 434 11.18 -3.39 -26.48
C GLY A 434 11.10 -1.95 -26.02
N PHE A 435 11.99 -1.10 -26.52
CA PHE A 435 12.01 0.31 -26.16
C PHE A 435 11.20 1.19 -27.09
N VAL A 436 11.29 0.94 -28.39
CA VAL A 436 10.68 1.79 -29.42
C VAL A 436 9.92 0.95 -30.43
N GLY A 437 8.64 1.21 -30.59
CA GLY A 437 7.84 0.51 -31.60
C GLY A 437 8.23 0.95 -33.02
N ARG A 438 8.17 2.25 -33.30
CA ARG A 438 8.51 2.81 -34.59
C ARG A 438 9.06 4.23 -34.48
N THR A 439 10.06 4.55 -35.28
CA THR A 439 10.46 5.94 -35.55
C THR A 439 10.29 6.25 -37.02
N ASN A 440 10.08 7.54 -37.35
CA ASN A 440 10.22 8.07 -38.70
C ASN A 440 11.64 8.63 -38.83
N ASN A 441 11.84 9.68 -39.60
CA ASN A 441 13.15 10.28 -39.85
C ASN A 441 13.75 11.05 -38.65
N ALA A 442 13.26 10.82 -37.43
CA ALA A 442 13.83 11.42 -36.22
C ALA A 442 15.17 10.79 -35.88
N SER A 443 16.14 11.60 -35.48
CA SER A 443 17.42 11.10 -34.97
C SER A 443 17.25 10.60 -33.54
N VAL A 444 17.22 9.30 -33.38
CA VAL A 444 17.07 8.63 -32.07
C VAL A 444 18.43 8.26 -31.52
N ALA A 445 18.64 8.47 -30.22
CA ALA A 445 19.82 7.99 -29.53
C ALA A 445 19.40 6.98 -28.43
N ILE A 446 19.79 5.72 -28.59
CA ILE A 446 19.60 4.66 -27.60
C ILE A 446 20.97 4.19 -27.13
N ARG A 447 21.29 4.39 -25.85
CA ARG A 447 22.62 4.09 -25.29
C ARG A 447 22.54 3.29 -24.00
N ASN A 448 23.45 2.33 -23.88
CA ASN A 448 23.58 1.48 -22.69
C ASN A 448 22.23 0.86 -22.26
N CYS A 449 21.50 0.28 -23.21
CA CYS A 449 20.18 -0.28 -22.98
C CYS A 449 20.15 -1.79 -23.14
N SER A 450 19.31 -2.47 -22.38
CA SER A 450 19.18 -3.91 -22.51
C SER A 450 17.74 -4.41 -22.41
N ILE A 451 17.47 -5.51 -23.12
CA ILE A 451 16.24 -6.27 -22.99
C ILE A 451 16.54 -7.76 -22.83
N SER A 452 15.85 -8.40 -21.89
CA SER A 452 16.01 -9.84 -21.69
C SER A 452 14.69 -10.54 -21.31
N ASN A 453 14.63 -11.85 -21.63
CA ASN A 453 13.54 -12.75 -21.27
C ASN A 453 12.15 -12.21 -21.63
N SER A 454 12.04 -11.52 -22.76
CA SER A 454 10.84 -10.82 -23.16
C SER A 454 10.28 -11.34 -24.48
N THR A 455 8.97 -11.13 -24.70
CA THR A 455 8.31 -11.51 -25.94
C THR A 455 7.83 -10.27 -26.69
N ILE A 456 8.29 -10.08 -27.92
CA ILE A 456 7.97 -8.96 -28.78
C ILE A 456 7.25 -9.46 -30.03
N THR A 457 6.02 -9.08 -30.22
CA THR A 457 5.16 -9.57 -31.32
C THR A 457 4.63 -8.42 -32.17
N ALA A 458 4.92 -8.43 -33.45
CA ALA A 458 4.24 -7.60 -34.44
C ALA A 458 3.27 -8.44 -35.28
N SER A 459 2.03 -8.01 -35.43
CA SER A 459 1.04 -8.79 -36.21
C SER A 459 1.33 -8.78 -37.70
N ASN A 460 1.81 -7.69 -38.30
CA ASN A 460 1.88 -7.55 -39.75
C ASN A 460 3.20 -7.00 -40.34
N GLU A 461 4.11 -6.44 -39.54
CA GLU A 461 5.31 -5.79 -40.12
C GLU A 461 6.57 -6.16 -39.33
N ASN A 462 7.09 -5.28 -38.50
CA ASN A 462 8.46 -5.43 -38.01
C ASN A 462 8.52 -5.58 -36.50
N ALA A 463 9.25 -6.61 -36.05
CA ALA A 463 9.54 -6.85 -34.65
C ALA A 463 11.03 -6.78 -34.36
N GLY A 464 11.42 -6.03 -33.35
CA GLY A 464 12.81 -5.94 -32.89
C GLY A 464 12.93 -5.98 -31.38
N GLY A 465 13.97 -6.59 -30.86
CA GLY A 465 14.19 -6.67 -29.41
C GLY A 465 14.28 -5.28 -28.77
N ILE A 466 14.95 -4.34 -29.41
CA ILE A 466 15.07 -2.94 -28.96
C ILE A 466 14.11 -2.03 -29.76
N VAL A 467 14.16 -2.06 -31.08
CA VAL A 467 13.38 -1.19 -31.97
C VAL A 467 12.67 -1.98 -33.05
N GLY A 468 11.37 -1.83 -33.23
CA GLY A 468 10.61 -2.45 -34.31
C GLY A 468 10.98 -1.90 -35.67
N LEU A 469 10.90 -0.56 -35.86
CA LEU A 469 11.37 0.14 -37.05
C LEU A 469 12.19 1.38 -36.67
N LEU A 470 13.43 1.43 -37.14
CA LEU A 470 14.32 2.59 -36.95
C LEU A 470 14.47 3.35 -38.25
N GLY A 471 13.99 4.62 -38.26
CA GLY A 471 14.13 5.53 -39.41
C GLY A 471 15.50 6.17 -39.51
N ALA A 472 16.05 6.66 -38.41
CA ALA A 472 17.39 7.23 -38.32
C ALA A 472 17.90 7.25 -36.87
N GLY A 473 19.23 7.34 -36.69
CA GLY A 473 19.82 7.53 -35.37
C GLY A 473 20.93 6.57 -35.01
N ILE A 474 21.20 6.47 -33.70
CA ILE A 474 22.25 5.62 -33.15
C ILE A 474 21.72 4.71 -32.09
N ILE A 475 22.11 3.44 -32.18
CA ILE A 475 22.02 2.48 -31.08
C ILE A 475 23.45 2.10 -30.68
N ASP A 476 23.82 2.47 -29.46
CA ASP A 476 25.18 2.25 -28.95
C ASP A 476 25.14 1.51 -27.60
N ASP A 477 25.94 0.47 -27.48
CA ASP A 477 26.02 -0.35 -26.29
C ASP A 477 24.65 -0.95 -25.88
N ALA A 478 24.04 -1.70 -26.80
CA ALA A 478 22.77 -2.34 -26.52
C ALA A 478 22.88 -3.87 -26.44
N LYS A 479 22.10 -4.46 -25.52
CA LYS A 479 22.06 -5.92 -25.33
C LYS A 479 20.64 -6.45 -25.48
N SER A 480 20.52 -7.57 -26.22
CA SER A 480 19.25 -8.29 -26.38
C SER A 480 19.52 -9.78 -26.12
N THR A 481 18.90 -10.35 -25.08
CA THR A 481 19.25 -11.70 -24.64
C THR A 481 18.02 -12.50 -24.24
N GLY A 482 17.89 -13.73 -24.77
CA GLY A 482 16.85 -14.68 -24.35
C GLY A 482 15.42 -14.27 -24.72
N ASN A 483 15.24 -13.42 -25.73
CA ASN A 483 13.95 -12.91 -26.13
C ASN A 483 13.31 -13.75 -27.24
N THR A 484 11.97 -13.73 -27.29
CA THR A 484 11.20 -14.24 -28.43
C THR A 484 10.69 -13.04 -29.22
N ILE A 485 11.19 -12.84 -30.44
CA ILE A 485 10.83 -11.74 -31.32
C ILE A 485 10.12 -12.32 -32.54
N LYS A 486 8.85 -11.96 -32.78
CA LYS A 486 8.10 -12.60 -33.85
C LYS A 486 7.19 -11.66 -34.63
N THR A 487 6.95 -12.04 -35.90
CA THR A 487 5.89 -11.47 -36.72
C THR A 487 4.86 -12.56 -37.04
N GLU A 488 3.55 -12.22 -37.02
CA GLU A 488 2.49 -13.20 -37.17
C GLU A 488 2.03 -13.40 -38.62
N ASN A 489 1.99 -12.36 -39.45
CA ASN A 489 1.46 -12.46 -40.83
C ASN A 489 2.51 -12.17 -41.92
N LYS A 490 3.28 -11.09 -41.78
CA LYS A 490 4.34 -10.69 -42.71
C LYS A 490 5.37 -9.84 -41.97
N GLY A 491 6.48 -9.53 -42.64
CA GLY A 491 7.47 -8.59 -42.12
C GLY A 491 8.79 -9.25 -41.73
N VAL A 492 9.51 -8.61 -40.82
CA VAL A 492 10.86 -9.02 -40.44
C VAL A 492 11.07 -9.04 -38.93
N ALA A 493 11.95 -9.90 -38.47
CA ALA A 493 12.29 -10.03 -37.05
C ALA A 493 13.80 -9.88 -36.85
N GLY A 494 14.20 -9.02 -35.91
CA GLY A 494 15.61 -8.83 -35.55
C GLY A 494 15.85 -8.90 -34.06
N GLY A 495 16.92 -9.52 -33.64
CA GLY A 495 17.27 -9.64 -32.21
C GLY A 495 17.37 -8.28 -31.54
N VAL A 496 17.76 -7.23 -32.25
CA VAL A 496 17.86 -5.85 -31.77
C VAL A 496 16.91 -4.93 -32.55
N VAL A 497 17.01 -4.89 -33.86
CA VAL A 497 16.18 -4.05 -34.72
C VAL A 497 15.41 -4.88 -35.74
N GLY A 498 14.11 -4.69 -35.84
CA GLY A 498 13.31 -5.34 -36.87
C GLY A 498 13.68 -4.83 -38.26
N PHE A 499 13.54 -3.54 -38.51
CA PHE A 499 13.76 -2.92 -39.82
C PHE A 499 14.49 -1.58 -39.72
N LEU A 500 15.49 -1.40 -40.58
CA LEU A 500 16.21 -0.15 -40.78
C LEU A 500 15.77 0.52 -42.10
N SER A 501 15.18 1.70 -42.02
CA SER A 501 14.62 2.40 -43.20
C SER A 501 15.35 3.68 -43.58
N GLY A 502 16.35 4.13 -42.81
CA GLY A 502 17.12 5.35 -43.05
C GLY A 502 18.52 5.27 -42.45
N SER A 503 19.19 6.41 -42.37
CA SER A 503 20.58 6.52 -41.88
C SER A 503 20.68 6.11 -40.42
N ALA A 504 21.38 4.99 -40.12
CA ALA A 504 21.53 4.48 -38.77
C ALA A 504 22.94 3.94 -38.50
N THR A 505 23.43 4.18 -37.30
CA THR A 505 24.64 3.55 -36.77
C THR A 505 24.26 2.65 -35.59
N ILE A 506 24.58 1.38 -35.72
CA ILE A 506 24.36 0.35 -34.69
C ILE A 506 25.75 -0.14 -34.26
N ILE A 507 26.14 0.19 -33.05
CA ILE A 507 27.52 0.00 -32.59
C ILE A 507 27.57 -0.60 -31.17
N ASN A 508 28.58 -1.44 -30.91
CA ASN A 508 28.78 -2.11 -29.61
C ASN A 508 27.55 -2.98 -29.20
N ILE A 509 27.08 -3.83 -30.08
CA ILE A 509 25.88 -4.62 -29.88
C ILE A 509 26.17 -6.04 -29.46
N SER A 510 25.44 -6.52 -28.46
CA SER A 510 25.41 -7.93 -28.07
C SER A 510 24.00 -8.50 -28.25
N SER A 511 23.84 -9.48 -29.12
CA SER A 511 22.59 -10.19 -29.35
C SER A 511 22.80 -11.70 -29.14
N SER A 512 22.13 -12.26 -28.13
CA SER A 512 22.35 -13.67 -27.79
C SER A 512 21.11 -14.40 -27.32
N ASN A 513 21.02 -15.71 -27.64
CA ASN A 513 19.95 -16.58 -27.21
C ASN A 513 18.54 -16.12 -27.58
N ASN A 514 18.38 -15.25 -28.59
CA ASN A 514 17.10 -14.78 -29.05
C ASN A 514 16.49 -15.76 -30.05
N THR A 515 15.16 -15.87 -30.05
CA THR A 515 14.42 -16.61 -31.09
C THR A 515 13.66 -15.60 -31.96
N CYS A 516 14.13 -15.41 -33.21
CA CYS A 516 13.52 -14.51 -34.18
C CYS A 516 12.62 -15.30 -35.12
N ILE A 517 11.30 -15.11 -35.06
CA ILE A 517 10.31 -15.90 -35.79
C ILE A 517 9.59 -15.03 -36.82
N VAL A 518 9.59 -15.44 -38.06
CA VAL A 518 8.80 -14.79 -39.12
C VAL A 518 7.77 -15.80 -39.65
N LYS A 519 6.49 -15.50 -39.48
CA LYS A 519 5.39 -16.28 -40.04
C LYS A 519 4.94 -15.68 -41.37
N ASN A 520 4.68 -16.56 -42.34
CA ASN A 520 4.03 -16.26 -43.62
C ASN A 520 4.52 -14.97 -44.36
N PRO A 521 5.83 -14.82 -44.58
CA PRO A 521 6.36 -13.59 -45.15
C PRO A 521 6.01 -13.43 -46.63
N ALA A 522 5.48 -12.29 -47.02
CA ALA A 522 5.35 -11.88 -48.41
C ALA A 522 6.71 -11.48 -49.01
N SER A 523 7.60 -10.93 -48.23
CA SER A 523 9.04 -10.74 -48.45
C SER A 523 9.60 -10.39 -47.09
N GLY A 524 10.44 -11.19 -46.50
CA GLY A 524 10.86 -10.95 -45.13
C GLY A 524 12.24 -11.52 -44.83
N GLY A 525 12.74 -11.18 -43.65
CA GLY A 525 14.01 -11.63 -43.15
C GLY A 525 14.02 -11.81 -41.66
N ALA A 526 14.89 -12.69 -41.18
CA ALA A 526 15.20 -12.74 -39.77
C ALA A 526 16.71 -12.58 -39.60
N GLY A 527 17.07 -11.73 -38.64
CA GLY A 527 18.48 -11.50 -38.32
C GLY A 527 18.74 -11.67 -36.82
N GLY A 528 19.89 -12.22 -36.50
CA GLY A 528 20.30 -12.31 -35.10
C GLY A 528 20.40 -10.91 -34.43
N VAL A 529 20.66 -9.88 -35.22
CA VAL A 529 20.70 -8.47 -34.77
C VAL A 529 19.68 -7.62 -35.52
N VAL A 530 19.72 -7.58 -36.84
CA VAL A 530 18.85 -6.77 -37.69
C VAL A 530 18.05 -7.66 -38.63
N GLY A 531 16.72 -7.56 -38.64
CA GLY A 531 15.87 -8.35 -39.52
C GLY A 531 16.01 -7.97 -41.00
N ASN A 532 15.93 -6.69 -41.32
CA ASN A 532 16.12 -6.19 -42.68
C ASN A 532 16.60 -4.72 -42.68
N CYS A 533 17.28 -4.33 -43.77
CA CYS A 533 17.78 -2.98 -44.01
C CYS A 533 17.37 -2.52 -45.39
N ASN A 534 16.94 -1.27 -45.51
CA ASN A 534 16.52 -0.65 -46.76
C ASN A 534 17.11 0.77 -46.92
N SER A 535 18.41 0.93 -46.64
CA SER A 535 19.13 2.19 -46.74
C SER A 535 20.64 1.92 -47.02
N ASP A 536 21.25 2.77 -47.81
CA ASP A 536 22.69 2.73 -48.08
C ASP A 536 23.55 3.33 -46.96
N ASP A 537 22.96 4.11 -46.07
CA ASP A 537 23.68 4.81 -45.01
C ASP A 537 23.48 4.12 -43.66
N VAL A 538 23.69 2.80 -43.62
CA VAL A 538 23.62 2.00 -42.42
C VAL A 538 24.97 1.42 -42.08
N LYS A 539 25.35 1.56 -40.82
CA LYS A 539 26.59 0.99 -40.26
C LYS A 539 26.28 0.11 -39.06
N MET A 540 26.71 -1.14 -39.13
CA MET A 540 26.68 -2.10 -38.05
C MET A 540 28.11 -2.41 -37.63
N ILE A 541 28.53 -1.95 -36.47
CA ILE A 541 29.94 -1.89 -36.09
C ILE A 541 30.10 -2.52 -34.69
N ASN A 542 31.12 -3.39 -34.56
CA ASN A 542 31.43 -3.97 -33.28
C ASN A 542 30.25 -4.80 -32.76
N ILE A 543 29.90 -5.86 -33.48
CA ILE A 543 28.68 -6.64 -33.27
C ILE A 543 29.03 -8.07 -32.81
N TYR A 544 28.45 -8.45 -31.68
CA TYR A 544 28.47 -9.83 -31.21
C TYR A 544 27.09 -10.49 -31.38
N SER A 545 27.09 -11.68 -32.06
CA SER A 545 25.88 -12.47 -32.24
C SER A 545 26.16 -13.93 -31.84
N ALA A 546 25.40 -14.46 -30.90
CA ALA A 546 25.61 -15.83 -30.41
C ALA A 546 24.29 -16.55 -30.07
N ALA A 547 24.23 -17.84 -30.42
CA ALA A 547 23.13 -18.75 -30.07
C ALA A 547 21.71 -18.21 -30.41
N ASN A 548 21.59 -17.30 -31.39
CA ASN A 548 20.29 -16.85 -31.86
C ASN A 548 19.66 -17.92 -32.76
N THR A 549 18.36 -18.15 -32.61
CA THR A 549 17.57 -19.04 -33.46
C THR A 549 16.74 -18.24 -34.43
N LEU A 550 16.92 -18.43 -35.72
CA LEU A 550 16.16 -17.79 -36.78
C LEU A 550 15.13 -18.80 -37.31
N LYS A 551 13.85 -18.48 -37.19
CA LYS A 551 12.77 -19.42 -37.50
C LYS A 551 11.79 -18.85 -38.50
N THR A 552 11.39 -19.67 -39.46
CA THR A 552 10.28 -19.36 -40.35
C THR A 552 9.20 -20.42 -40.28
N THR A 553 7.96 -20.01 -40.43
CA THR A 553 6.83 -20.93 -40.59
C THR A 553 6.25 -20.77 -41.97
N ALA A 554 5.85 -21.86 -42.66
CA ALA A 554 5.32 -22.01 -44.00
C ALA A 554 5.18 -20.72 -44.87
N HIS A 555 5.95 -20.56 -45.94
CA HIS A 555 5.88 -19.40 -46.83
C HIS A 555 6.11 -19.79 -48.28
N SER A 556 5.73 -18.91 -49.21
CA SER A 556 5.86 -19.07 -50.65
C SER A 556 6.83 -18.07 -51.32
N TYR A 557 7.57 -17.28 -50.54
CA TYR A 557 8.50 -16.26 -51.04
C TYR A 557 9.94 -16.44 -50.55
N VAL A 558 10.86 -15.66 -51.10
CA VAL A 558 12.25 -15.66 -50.68
C VAL A 558 12.42 -15.06 -49.30
N MET A 559 13.09 -15.80 -48.45
CA MET A 559 13.49 -15.37 -47.11
C MET A 559 14.97 -15.06 -47.03
N TYR A 560 15.31 -14.09 -46.24
CA TYR A 560 16.70 -13.71 -45.95
C TYR A 560 16.98 -13.95 -44.45
N LEU A 561 17.92 -14.82 -44.17
CA LEU A 561 18.26 -15.25 -42.81
C LEU A 561 19.76 -15.08 -42.58
N GLY A 562 20.12 -14.29 -41.57
CA GLY A 562 21.53 -14.05 -41.27
C GLY A 562 21.84 -13.88 -39.79
N GLY A 563 22.98 -14.33 -39.34
CA GLY A 563 23.38 -14.26 -37.93
C GLY A 563 23.50 -12.83 -37.42
N VAL A 564 23.79 -11.86 -38.28
CA VAL A 564 23.74 -10.42 -37.96
C VAL A 564 22.60 -9.75 -38.72
N LEU A 565 22.60 -9.78 -40.04
CA LEU A 565 21.61 -9.13 -40.90
C LEU A 565 20.81 -10.17 -41.69
N GLY A 566 19.50 -10.21 -41.56
CA GLY A 566 18.64 -11.08 -42.35
C GLY A 566 18.67 -10.71 -43.83
N GLY A 567 18.21 -9.52 -44.17
CA GLY A 567 18.17 -9.06 -45.56
C GLY A 567 18.58 -7.61 -45.78
N ASN A 568 18.77 -7.27 -47.03
CA ASN A 568 18.96 -5.89 -47.48
C ASN A 568 18.16 -5.67 -48.77
N GLY A 569 17.71 -4.44 -49.00
CA GLY A 569 17.02 -4.09 -50.25
C GLY A 569 17.90 -4.30 -51.48
N ILE A 570 17.27 -4.56 -52.61
CA ILE A 570 17.99 -4.92 -53.87
C ILE A 570 19.02 -3.87 -54.31
N VAL A 571 18.86 -2.64 -53.89
CA VAL A 571 19.63 -1.45 -54.33
C VAL A 571 20.52 -0.87 -53.23
N TYR A 572 20.45 -1.38 -51.98
CA TYR A 572 21.09 -0.75 -50.83
C TYR A 572 22.27 -1.58 -50.34
N SER A 573 23.31 -0.91 -49.85
CA SER A 573 24.51 -1.50 -49.29
C SER A 573 24.69 -1.08 -47.84
N ALA A 574 24.76 -2.02 -46.91
CA ALA A 574 25.06 -1.78 -45.51
C ALA A 574 26.51 -2.13 -45.18
N LEU A 575 27.17 -1.33 -44.34
CA LEU A 575 28.49 -1.65 -43.79
C LEU A 575 28.35 -2.53 -42.53
N LEU A 576 28.99 -3.71 -42.56
CA LEU A 576 29.18 -4.56 -41.38
C LEU A 576 30.69 -4.56 -41.05
N ALA A 577 31.05 -4.03 -39.90
CA ALA A 577 32.44 -3.92 -39.49
C ALA A 577 32.69 -4.49 -38.09
N ASN A 578 33.76 -5.23 -37.92
CA ASN A 578 34.17 -5.86 -36.68
C ASN A 578 33.04 -6.71 -36.04
N CYS A 579 32.43 -7.57 -36.85
CA CYS A 579 31.31 -8.40 -36.44
C CYS A 579 31.80 -9.82 -36.10
N PHE A 580 31.36 -10.41 -35.02
CA PHE A 580 31.62 -11.78 -34.65
C PHE A 580 30.35 -12.59 -34.46
N VAL A 581 30.21 -13.67 -35.24
CA VAL A 581 29.12 -14.65 -35.09
C VAL A 581 29.71 -15.92 -34.49
N GLN A 582 29.39 -16.15 -33.21
CA GLN A 582 29.90 -17.31 -32.48
C GLN A 582 29.11 -18.58 -32.79
N SER A 583 27.76 -18.47 -32.77
CA SER A 583 26.87 -19.63 -32.95
C SER A 583 25.45 -19.16 -33.28
N GLY A 584 24.58 -20.07 -33.65
CA GLY A 584 23.17 -19.86 -33.91
C GLY A 584 22.54 -21.05 -34.64
N SER A 585 21.25 -20.96 -34.94
CA SER A 585 20.54 -22.00 -35.69
C SER A 585 19.48 -21.38 -36.61
N VAL A 586 19.11 -22.13 -37.65
CA VAL A 586 18.05 -21.75 -38.59
C VAL A 586 17.07 -22.89 -38.73
N GLU A 587 15.84 -22.65 -38.36
CA GLU A 587 14.70 -23.54 -38.60
C GLU A 587 13.86 -22.96 -39.75
N TYR A 588 13.91 -23.63 -40.90
CA TYR A 588 13.28 -23.15 -42.11
C TYR A 588 12.16 -24.10 -42.58
N VAL A 589 10.95 -23.60 -42.63
CA VAL A 589 9.79 -24.31 -43.14
C VAL A 589 9.38 -23.68 -44.47
N TYR A 590 9.46 -24.44 -45.56
CA TYR A 590 9.09 -23.99 -46.90
C TYR A 590 7.92 -24.80 -47.46
N THR A 591 6.90 -24.11 -47.97
CA THR A 591 5.79 -24.70 -48.71
C THR A 591 5.84 -24.14 -50.13
N PRO A 592 6.31 -24.92 -51.14
CA PRO A 592 6.45 -24.40 -52.50
C PRO A 592 5.08 -24.03 -53.09
N ALA A 593 4.97 -22.83 -53.67
CA ALA A 593 3.90 -22.46 -54.60
C ALA A 593 4.40 -22.73 -56.02
N ALA A 594 3.53 -23.24 -56.87
CA ALA A 594 3.87 -23.67 -58.23
C ALA A 594 4.46 -22.57 -59.14
N ASP A 595 4.16 -21.30 -58.81
CA ASP A 595 4.58 -20.10 -59.57
C ASP A 595 5.76 -19.37 -58.91
N LYS A 596 6.24 -19.82 -57.74
CA LYS A 596 7.28 -19.10 -57.00
C LYS A 596 8.39 -20.07 -56.49
N PRO A 597 9.33 -20.40 -57.36
CA PRO A 597 10.31 -21.46 -57.11
C PRO A 597 11.52 -21.02 -56.25
N TYR A 598 11.42 -19.98 -55.45
CA TYR A 598 12.57 -19.43 -54.74
C TYR A 598 12.67 -19.92 -53.29
N ALA A 599 13.82 -20.36 -52.91
CA ALA A 599 14.18 -20.78 -51.56
C ALA A 599 14.79 -19.64 -50.74
N ALA A 600 15.02 -19.88 -49.44
CA ALA A 600 15.70 -18.92 -48.57
C ALA A 600 17.13 -18.58 -49.03
N CYS A 601 17.53 -17.35 -48.80
CA CYS A 601 18.91 -16.93 -48.76
C CYS A 601 19.38 -16.97 -47.31
N VAL A 602 20.30 -17.88 -46.98
CA VAL A 602 20.78 -18.08 -45.60
C VAL A 602 22.28 -17.87 -45.55
N GLY A 603 22.72 -16.97 -44.69
CA GLY A 603 24.14 -16.71 -44.46
C GLY A 603 24.48 -16.64 -42.98
N ILE A 604 25.70 -16.98 -42.62
CA ILE A 604 26.14 -16.96 -41.23
C ILE A 604 26.17 -15.52 -40.69
N ILE A 605 26.60 -14.56 -41.50
CA ILE A 605 26.60 -13.13 -41.16
C ILE A 605 25.40 -12.45 -41.77
N ALA A 606 25.18 -12.54 -43.06
CA ALA A 606 24.08 -11.87 -43.78
C ALA A 606 23.38 -12.84 -44.75
N GLY A 607 22.06 -12.77 -44.81
CA GLY A 607 21.23 -13.57 -45.72
C GLY A 607 21.23 -13.11 -47.17
N TYR A 608 21.61 -11.87 -47.48
CA TYR A 608 21.65 -11.29 -48.83
C TYR A 608 22.99 -10.63 -49.14
N PRO A 609 23.53 -10.74 -50.35
CA PRO A 609 24.90 -10.38 -50.69
C PRO A 609 25.18 -8.84 -50.84
N ASN A 610 24.19 -8.00 -50.81
CA ASN A 610 24.40 -6.57 -51.04
C ASN A 610 24.84 -5.84 -49.74
N ILE A 611 26.05 -6.19 -49.27
CA ILE A 611 26.67 -5.59 -48.08
C ILE A 611 28.15 -5.29 -48.36
N THR A 612 28.70 -4.35 -47.61
CA THR A 612 30.14 -4.16 -47.46
C THR A 612 30.56 -4.58 -46.07
N TRP A 613 31.67 -5.34 -46.00
CA TRP A 613 32.16 -5.75 -44.70
C TRP A 613 33.65 -5.47 -44.49
N ASP A 614 34.01 -5.32 -43.22
CA ASP A 614 35.38 -5.15 -42.78
C ASP A 614 35.57 -5.91 -41.43
N ASN A 615 36.64 -6.71 -41.34
CA ASN A 615 37.00 -7.45 -40.14
C ASN A 615 35.84 -8.30 -39.55
N CYS A 616 35.04 -8.96 -40.36
CA CYS A 616 33.99 -9.85 -39.89
C CYS A 616 34.52 -11.27 -39.67
N ILE A 617 34.16 -11.90 -38.59
CA ILE A 617 34.61 -13.22 -38.15
C ILE A 617 33.42 -14.13 -37.88
N TYR A 618 33.54 -15.38 -38.19
CA TYR A 618 32.61 -16.39 -37.72
C TYR A 618 33.29 -17.72 -37.33
N ASN A 619 32.63 -18.48 -36.47
CA ASN A 619 33.14 -19.78 -36.00
C ASN A 619 32.98 -20.86 -37.08
N GLN A 620 34.07 -21.46 -37.47
CA GLN A 620 34.08 -22.53 -38.49
C GLN A 620 33.28 -23.75 -38.04
N THR A 621 33.37 -24.13 -36.77
CA THR A 621 32.64 -25.28 -36.22
C THR A 621 31.11 -25.02 -36.30
N TYR A 622 30.68 -23.79 -36.11
CA TYR A 622 29.30 -23.37 -36.32
C TYR A 622 28.91 -23.46 -37.80
N ARG A 623 29.75 -22.94 -38.69
CA ARG A 623 29.57 -23.10 -40.13
C ARG A 623 29.33 -24.55 -40.55
N ASP A 624 30.17 -25.46 -40.05
CA ASP A 624 30.13 -26.87 -40.40
C ASP A 624 28.93 -27.63 -39.81
N LYS A 625 28.43 -27.13 -38.72
CA LYS A 625 27.25 -27.65 -37.99
C LYS A 625 26.00 -26.80 -38.16
N PHE A 626 26.02 -25.78 -39.03
CA PHE A 626 24.88 -24.89 -39.25
C PHE A 626 23.66 -25.73 -39.64
N ASP A 627 22.77 -25.95 -38.70
CA ASP A 627 21.62 -26.84 -38.86
C ASP A 627 20.47 -26.08 -39.54
N ILE A 628 20.40 -26.21 -40.87
CA ILE A 628 19.29 -25.74 -41.62
C ILE A 628 18.27 -26.86 -41.71
N GLN A 629 17.28 -26.81 -40.89
CA GLN A 629 16.18 -27.77 -40.90
C GLN A 629 15.16 -27.37 -41.98
N PHE A 630 15.16 -28.10 -43.07
CA PHE A 630 14.12 -28.01 -44.07
C PHE A 630 12.99 -28.99 -43.75
N THR A 631 11.75 -28.54 -43.74
CA THR A 631 10.55 -29.36 -43.69
C THR A 631 9.82 -29.32 -45.03
N ASN A 632 9.20 -30.44 -45.44
CA ASN A 632 8.51 -30.67 -46.72
C ASN A 632 9.41 -30.97 -47.94
N ALA A 633 8.90 -30.81 -49.17
CA ALA A 633 9.52 -31.27 -50.42
C ALA A 633 10.99 -30.79 -50.66
N ALA A 634 11.38 -29.68 -50.07
CA ALA A 634 12.76 -29.19 -50.13
C ALA A 634 13.73 -30.03 -49.28
N LYS A 635 13.24 -30.87 -48.40
CA LYS A 635 14.06 -31.69 -47.49
C LYS A 635 14.90 -32.74 -48.25
N ASP A 636 14.44 -33.19 -49.40
CA ASP A 636 15.08 -34.27 -50.21
C ASP A 636 15.96 -33.72 -51.33
N ASP A 637 15.97 -32.40 -51.58
CA ASP A 637 16.88 -31.79 -52.54
C ASP A 637 18.31 -31.70 -51.97
N ALA A 638 19.16 -32.62 -52.40
CA ALA A 638 20.56 -32.70 -51.99
C ALA A 638 21.35 -31.38 -52.26
N ASN A 639 20.93 -30.59 -53.23
CA ASN A 639 21.54 -29.31 -53.55
C ASN A 639 21.09 -28.20 -52.62
N ALA A 640 19.87 -28.27 -52.09
CA ALA A 640 19.40 -27.33 -51.07
C ALA A 640 20.21 -27.44 -49.77
N LYS A 641 20.74 -28.65 -49.46
CA LYS A 641 21.54 -28.93 -48.28
C LYS A 641 23.01 -28.46 -48.38
N SER A 642 23.55 -28.32 -49.61
CA SER A 642 24.99 -28.06 -49.80
C SER A 642 25.36 -26.57 -49.88
N SER A 643 24.39 -25.67 -50.00
CA SER A 643 24.63 -24.34 -50.54
C SER A 643 24.65 -23.18 -49.50
N ASN A 644 24.52 -23.46 -48.21
CA ASN A 644 24.18 -22.39 -47.23
C ASN A 644 25.21 -22.20 -46.11
N ARG A 645 26.49 -22.49 -46.38
CA ARG A 645 27.55 -22.44 -45.37
C ARG A 645 28.54 -21.29 -45.60
N TYR A 646 28.08 -20.22 -46.22
CA TYR A 646 28.89 -19.05 -46.52
C TYR A 646 28.60 -17.89 -45.58
N ALA A 647 29.49 -16.96 -45.49
CA ALA A 647 29.31 -15.74 -44.74
C ALA A 647 28.06 -14.95 -45.21
N VAL A 648 27.84 -14.94 -46.53
CA VAL A 648 26.68 -14.36 -47.17
C VAL A 648 25.84 -15.45 -47.83
N GLY A 649 24.51 -15.36 -47.67
CA GLY A 649 23.57 -16.35 -48.18
C GLY A 649 23.50 -16.50 -49.66
N GLN A 650 23.00 -17.64 -50.09
CA GLN A 650 22.79 -18.02 -51.47
C GLN A 650 21.31 -18.02 -51.83
N LYS A 651 20.96 -17.45 -52.97
CA LYS A 651 19.63 -17.51 -53.57
C LYS A 651 19.59 -18.67 -54.58
N ARG A 652 18.56 -19.53 -54.50
CA ARG A 652 18.40 -20.64 -55.43
C ARG A 652 16.98 -20.65 -56.03
N ASN A 653 16.91 -20.87 -57.36
CA ASN A 653 15.68 -21.20 -58.04
C ASN A 653 15.53 -22.70 -58.11
N ILE A 654 14.54 -23.26 -57.42
CA ILE A 654 14.30 -24.70 -57.30
C ILE A 654 13.83 -25.32 -58.61
N ILE A 655 13.13 -24.58 -59.51
CA ILE A 655 12.63 -25.08 -60.78
C ILE A 655 13.72 -25.12 -61.86
N THR A 656 14.49 -24.05 -61.97
CA THR A 656 15.50 -23.91 -63.03
C THR A 656 16.90 -24.36 -62.65
N ASN A 657 17.07 -24.77 -61.37
CA ASN A 657 18.37 -25.09 -60.81
C ASN A 657 19.41 -23.96 -60.87
N ALA A 658 19.01 -22.75 -61.24
CA ALA A 658 19.87 -21.58 -61.27
C ALA A 658 20.16 -21.15 -59.84
N SER A 659 21.40 -21.13 -59.41
CA SER A 659 21.88 -20.69 -58.12
C SER A 659 22.74 -19.48 -58.23
N TRP A 660 22.60 -18.57 -57.29
CA TRP A 660 23.59 -17.53 -57.08
C TRP A 660 24.54 -18.03 -55.99
N ALA A 661 25.81 -18.10 -56.30
CA ALA A 661 26.81 -18.64 -55.35
C ALA A 661 26.89 -17.73 -54.11
N GLY A 662 26.83 -18.33 -52.92
CA GLY A 662 27.20 -17.67 -51.66
C GLY A 662 28.69 -17.30 -51.71
N VAL A 663 29.10 -16.29 -50.96
CA VAL A 663 30.46 -15.79 -50.97
C VAL A 663 31.02 -15.59 -49.58
N ASP A 664 32.28 -15.90 -49.40
CA ASP A 664 33.07 -15.55 -48.21
C ASP A 664 33.92 -14.29 -48.47
N LYS A 665 33.83 -13.72 -49.65
CA LYS A 665 34.60 -12.55 -50.10
C LYS A 665 33.69 -11.57 -50.87
N ILE A 666 33.72 -10.28 -50.48
CA ILE A 666 33.10 -9.19 -51.24
C ILE A 666 34.21 -8.22 -51.62
N GLY A 667 34.39 -7.98 -52.91
CA GLY A 667 35.53 -7.22 -53.40
C GLY A 667 36.85 -7.91 -53.04
N ASP A 668 37.74 -7.19 -52.39
CA ASP A 668 39.05 -7.71 -51.94
C ASP A 668 39.05 -8.09 -50.46
N VAL A 669 37.95 -7.90 -49.73
CA VAL A 669 37.85 -8.21 -48.32
C VAL A 669 37.22 -9.61 -48.12
N THR A 670 37.93 -10.46 -47.43
CA THR A 670 37.47 -11.84 -47.10
C THR A 670 37.00 -11.90 -45.65
N CYS A 671 35.85 -12.51 -45.42
CA CYS A 671 35.40 -12.81 -44.07
C CYS A 671 36.27 -13.88 -43.45
N THR A 672 36.78 -13.64 -42.26
CA THR A 672 37.69 -14.57 -41.59
C THR A 672 36.90 -15.69 -40.89
N THR A 673 37.32 -16.92 -41.11
CA THR A 673 36.82 -18.11 -40.43
C THR A 673 37.87 -18.61 -39.44
N TYR A 674 37.49 -18.84 -38.23
CA TYR A 674 38.39 -19.43 -37.22
C TYR A 674 37.87 -20.74 -36.67
N THR A 675 38.78 -21.65 -36.41
CA THR A 675 38.50 -22.87 -35.63
C THR A 675 38.21 -22.49 -34.18
N SER A 676 37.60 -23.42 -33.44
CA SER A 676 37.36 -23.20 -32.01
C SER A 676 38.64 -22.87 -31.23
N GLU A 677 39.77 -23.50 -31.59
CA GLU A 677 41.08 -23.22 -31.01
C GLU A 677 41.48 -21.74 -31.20
N LYS A 678 41.41 -21.23 -32.44
CA LYS A 678 41.74 -19.83 -32.77
C LYS A 678 40.78 -18.79 -32.18
N LEU A 679 39.59 -19.22 -31.84
CA LEU A 679 38.62 -18.36 -31.15
C LEU A 679 38.92 -18.26 -29.65
N THR A 680 39.49 -19.31 -29.04
CA THR A 680 39.75 -19.38 -27.58
C THR A 680 41.21 -19.11 -27.20
N ASP A 681 42.16 -19.15 -28.14
CA ASP A 681 43.60 -18.90 -27.91
C ASP A 681 43.96 -17.40 -27.88
N GLY A 682 43.01 -16.53 -28.01
CA GLY A 682 43.18 -15.08 -28.07
C GLY A 682 43.38 -14.49 -29.48
N THR A 683 43.57 -15.34 -30.53
CA THR A 683 43.81 -14.86 -31.91
C THR A 683 42.65 -14.00 -32.40
N ALA A 684 41.41 -14.49 -32.28
CA ALA A 684 40.22 -13.73 -32.69
C ALA A 684 40.00 -12.46 -31.84
N LEU A 685 40.19 -12.57 -30.52
CA LEU A 685 40.10 -11.44 -29.61
C LEU A 685 41.09 -10.34 -29.99
N ASN A 686 42.34 -10.70 -30.27
CA ASN A 686 43.37 -9.74 -30.65
C ASN A 686 43.05 -9.07 -32.02
N GLN A 687 42.53 -9.82 -32.99
CA GLN A 687 42.10 -9.27 -34.27
C GLN A 687 40.94 -8.23 -34.10
N LEU A 688 39.94 -8.60 -33.32
CA LEU A 688 38.77 -7.71 -33.02
C LEU A 688 39.23 -6.42 -32.32
N ASN A 689 40.11 -6.56 -31.32
CA ASN A 689 40.61 -5.41 -30.54
C ASN A 689 41.61 -4.57 -31.37
N ALA A 690 42.42 -5.14 -32.24
CA ALA A 690 43.28 -4.38 -33.12
C ALA A 690 42.44 -3.46 -34.06
N TRP A 691 41.33 -4.00 -34.57
CA TRP A 691 40.39 -3.21 -35.36
C TRP A 691 39.76 -2.05 -34.54
N VAL A 692 39.36 -2.34 -33.29
CA VAL A 692 38.82 -1.32 -32.35
C VAL A 692 39.84 -0.20 -32.17
N GLU A 693 41.09 -0.50 -31.86
CA GLU A 693 42.11 0.52 -31.64
C GLU A 693 42.42 1.32 -32.94
N ALA A 694 42.44 0.68 -34.09
CA ALA A 694 42.66 1.35 -35.37
C ALA A 694 41.52 2.32 -35.77
N ASN A 695 40.30 2.05 -35.29
CA ASN A 695 39.08 2.79 -35.67
C ASN A 695 38.50 3.68 -34.59
N LYS A 696 39.11 3.72 -33.39
CA LYS A 696 38.62 4.48 -32.22
C LYS A 696 38.51 5.99 -32.48
N SER A 697 39.35 6.55 -33.36
CA SER A 697 39.26 7.96 -33.79
C SER A 697 37.98 8.23 -34.61
N SER A 698 37.57 7.28 -35.45
CA SER A 698 36.34 7.37 -36.26
C SER A 698 35.07 7.04 -35.51
N TYR A 699 35.18 6.23 -34.46
CA TYR A 699 34.09 5.76 -33.62
C TYR A 699 34.51 5.81 -32.16
N PRO A 700 34.46 6.97 -31.48
CA PRO A 700 35.00 7.14 -30.12
C PRO A 700 34.36 6.27 -29.06
N SER A 701 33.12 5.82 -29.26
CA SER A 701 32.36 4.95 -28.30
C SER A 701 32.74 3.48 -28.45
N LEU A 702 33.64 3.09 -29.35
CA LEU A 702 34.00 1.67 -29.52
C LEU A 702 34.47 1.04 -28.22
N LYS A 703 33.83 -0.08 -27.87
CA LYS A 703 34.20 -0.92 -26.73
C LYS A 703 35.20 -1.99 -27.15
N THR A 704 36.11 -2.28 -26.26
CA THR A 704 37.01 -3.42 -26.39
C THR A 704 36.29 -4.73 -26.14
N TRP A 705 36.66 -5.74 -26.91
CA TRP A 705 36.19 -7.09 -26.71
C TRP A 705 36.87 -7.74 -25.50
N THR A 706 36.12 -8.52 -24.76
CA THR A 706 36.57 -9.34 -23.66
C THR A 706 36.35 -10.82 -23.99
N THR A 707 36.61 -11.72 -23.06
CA THR A 707 36.25 -13.14 -23.21
C THR A 707 35.09 -13.50 -22.32
N ASP A 708 34.27 -14.44 -22.72
CA ASP A 708 33.31 -15.14 -21.86
C ASP A 708 34.02 -16.23 -21.02
N GLU A 709 33.23 -16.95 -20.20
CA GLU A 709 33.72 -18.05 -19.34
C GLU A 709 34.35 -19.18 -20.14
N SER A 710 34.00 -19.34 -21.43
CA SER A 710 34.53 -20.33 -22.35
C SER A 710 35.70 -19.80 -23.20
N SER A 711 36.23 -18.62 -22.88
CA SER A 711 37.31 -17.91 -23.57
C SER A 711 36.96 -17.41 -24.98
N TYR A 712 35.69 -17.41 -25.38
CA TYR A 712 35.27 -16.82 -26.65
C TYR A 712 35.18 -15.27 -26.55
N PRO A 713 35.52 -14.53 -27.65
CA PRO A 713 35.31 -13.08 -27.67
C PRO A 713 33.84 -12.70 -27.44
N LYS A 714 33.60 -11.72 -26.59
CA LYS A 714 32.29 -11.12 -26.39
C LYS A 714 32.38 -9.59 -26.12
N LEU A 715 31.28 -8.88 -26.35
CA LEU A 715 31.09 -7.49 -26.01
C LEU A 715 30.30 -7.29 -24.71
#